data_dc553b655999ecf22a87077dd212e795
#
_entry.id   dc553b655999ecf22a87077dd212e795
#
_cell.length_a   1.000
_cell.length_b   1.000
_cell.length_c   1.000
_cell.angle_alpha   90.00
_cell.angle_beta   90.00
_cell.angle_gamma   90.00
#
_symmetry.space_group_name_H-M   'P 1'
#
loop_
_entity.id
_entity.type
_entity.pdbx_description
1 polymer ?
#
loop_
_entity_poly.entity_id
_entity_poly.type
_entity_poly.pdbx_seq_one_letter_code
_entity_poly.pdbx_strand_id
1 'polypeptide(L)'
;MDIVKLIRENNLIYLKIDALAKALSKLTGESVIDLKNEINSLIHDGSLFLDDEKKISISADKGFFKAKITLNRKGYGFANVEGYPDFFIPAFAINGAYDGDDCLVEIISRKSDEEIEGKVVKVLRHNTTHIVGTYIEGKSKNVVFPDDDKLPQIRILKNDSKNAKNNEKVWVELDMDSMDSKEVRGKVVEILGLANTPKAEQLSIIRSYNLIEQFDPNTLKEARSISQTVDKSQYKNREDFTSQRVITIDGEDARDFDDAIAVERIDNGGYRLSVHIADVSDYVKENSYLDKEAYRRGTSVYFSNQVIPMLPKELSNGVCSLSEGKDRLVLSVIIDLDKDCNVLKHRIVEGIIHSNHRMTYTEIKNILEGDNFLIEKYHDVYDDILCYQEISKKLLMKRHSRGEIRMDIPEPYILENASGEIVSIEKRVQDEAHEIIESLMILTNECVAKTYFDLKIPFVYRVHEKPDSEKVLRLSNMLKNMGVANQLQIDGDVPASYQKIIESIKGKTNETTLTKLILRSMMKARYTPTCLGHFGLASEYYCHFTSPIRRYPDLLIHRIIKNHLRGVPIQNLKLKYTPIVARASEQSSETEKTADEAEREVDDYKKAVYMTKFIGEQFVGTVSGVQEFGIFVELENGVEGLVRLEYLPSDEYEYDDMSMTLKGNNHHYTIGDTLKVIVANANTKLRQIDFELVGVEKNTLGSFVIKKKDNRTKKQTRKISKTTKSKSNKNKRKKR
;
A
#
# COMPACT_ATOMS: atom_id res chain seq x y z
N MET A 1 29.65 -5.69 -14.88
CA MET A 1 30.06 -6.95 -15.59
C MET A 1 29.36 -8.12 -14.93
N ASP A 2 28.92 -9.15 -15.66
CA ASP A 2 28.25 -10.31 -15.03
C ASP A 2 29.31 -11.37 -14.64
N ILE A 3 29.81 -11.25 -13.40
CA ILE A 3 30.81 -12.18 -12.84
C ILE A 3 30.28 -13.62 -12.74
N VAL A 4 29.00 -13.82 -12.43
CA VAL A 4 28.41 -15.16 -12.31
C VAL A 4 28.44 -15.86 -13.66
N LYS A 5 28.12 -15.14 -14.73
CA LYS A 5 28.23 -15.64 -16.10
C LYS A 5 29.68 -15.98 -16.49
N LEU A 6 30.63 -15.13 -16.16
CA LEU A 6 32.06 -15.38 -16.41
C LEU A 6 32.58 -16.59 -15.67
N ILE A 7 32.18 -16.79 -14.40
CA ILE A 7 32.55 -17.97 -13.59
C ILE A 7 32.03 -19.24 -14.30
N ARG A 8 30.78 -19.21 -14.77
CA ARG A 8 30.13 -20.37 -15.44
C ARG A 8 30.79 -20.68 -16.77
N GLU A 9 30.98 -19.68 -17.64
CA GLU A 9 31.54 -19.86 -18.97
C GLU A 9 33.00 -20.35 -18.95
N ASN A 10 33.79 -19.95 -17.93
CA ASN A 10 35.19 -20.34 -17.78
C ASN A 10 35.42 -21.48 -16.78
N ASN A 11 34.36 -22.11 -16.28
CA ASN A 11 34.40 -23.21 -15.30
C ASN A 11 35.28 -22.91 -14.06
N LEU A 12 35.14 -21.70 -13.50
CA LEU A 12 35.93 -21.20 -12.37
C LEU A 12 35.27 -21.50 -11.01
N ILE A 13 34.46 -22.57 -10.93
CA ILE A 13 33.83 -23.07 -9.71
C ILE A 13 34.83 -23.83 -8.83
N TYR A 14 34.51 -24.00 -7.54
CA TYR A 14 35.33 -24.68 -6.53
C TYR A 14 36.70 -24.07 -6.27
N LEU A 15 36.90 -22.81 -6.64
CA LEU A 15 38.10 -22.03 -6.26
C LEU A 15 37.85 -21.28 -4.93
N LYS A 16 38.93 -21.01 -4.18
CA LYS A 16 38.87 -20.05 -3.08
C LYS A 16 38.80 -18.62 -3.62
N ILE A 17 38.27 -17.67 -2.83
CA ILE A 17 38.06 -16.27 -3.24
C ILE A 17 39.31 -15.66 -3.88
N ASP A 18 40.47 -15.84 -3.29
CA ASP A 18 41.74 -15.29 -3.80
C ASP A 18 42.15 -15.87 -5.14
N ALA A 19 41.92 -17.15 -5.34
CA ALA A 19 42.22 -17.84 -6.62
C ALA A 19 41.25 -17.40 -7.72
N LEU A 20 39.97 -17.30 -7.37
CA LEU A 20 38.94 -16.84 -8.29
C LEU A 20 39.16 -15.39 -8.72
N ALA A 21 39.43 -14.48 -7.77
CA ALA A 21 39.71 -13.09 -8.10
C ALA A 21 40.91 -12.90 -9.02
N LYS A 22 42.01 -13.69 -8.80
CA LYS A 22 43.18 -13.71 -9.67
C LYS A 22 42.83 -14.27 -11.08
N ALA A 23 42.03 -15.30 -11.16
CA ALA A 23 41.59 -15.88 -12.44
C ALA A 23 40.73 -14.89 -13.24
N LEU A 24 39.75 -14.24 -12.57
CA LEU A 24 38.91 -13.23 -13.20
C LEU A 24 39.72 -12.00 -13.63
N SER A 25 40.68 -11.53 -12.81
CA SER A 25 41.56 -10.40 -13.15
C SER A 25 42.35 -10.65 -14.45
N LYS A 26 42.79 -11.89 -14.68
CA LYS A 26 43.45 -12.27 -15.94
C LYS A 26 42.53 -12.23 -17.15
N LEU A 27 41.23 -12.48 -16.96
CA LEU A 27 40.22 -12.48 -18.03
C LEU A 27 39.70 -11.07 -18.34
N THR A 28 39.54 -10.24 -17.32
CA THR A 28 38.85 -8.95 -17.44
C THR A 28 39.79 -7.75 -17.45
N GLY A 29 41.01 -7.90 -16.92
CA GLY A 29 41.96 -6.80 -16.73
C GLY A 29 41.64 -5.93 -15.49
N GLU A 30 40.61 -6.25 -14.72
CA GLU A 30 40.22 -5.49 -13.53
C GLU A 30 41.14 -5.81 -12.33
N SER A 31 41.14 -4.88 -11.34
CA SER A 31 41.91 -5.03 -10.11
C SER A 31 41.45 -6.27 -9.30
N VAL A 32 42.40 -7.07 -8.80
CA VAL A 32 42.11 -8.21 -7.93
C VAL A 32 41.38 -7.77 -6.66
N ILE A 33 41.61 -6.56 -6.18
CA ILE A 33 40.93 -6.02 -4.97
C ILE A 33 39.46 -5.73 -5.27
N ASP A 34 39.16 -5.10 -6.39
CA ASP A 34 37.80 -4.77 -6.79
C ASP A 34 37.00 -6.03 -7.05
N LEU A 35 37.58 -7.00 -7.75
CA LEU A 35 36.98 -8.32 -8.00
C LEU A 35 36.73 -9.10 -6.71
N LYS A 36 37.60 -9.02 -5.71
CA LYS A 36 37.33 -9.62 -4.38
C LYS A 36 36.14 -8.96 -3.70
N ASN A 37 36.03 -7.65 -3.77
CA ASN A 37 34.89 -6.91 -3.20
C ASN A 37 33.60 -7.32 -3.89
N GLU A 38 33.60 -7.44 -5.22
CA GLU A 38 32.44 -7.87 -6.00
C GLU A 38 32.08 -9.33 -5.74
N ILE A 39 33.06 -10.26 -5.66
CA ILE A 39 32.83 -11.65 -5.25
C ILE A 39 32.23 -11.72 -3.84
N ASN A 40 32.73 -10.96 -2.87
CA ASN A 40 32.18 -10.91 -1.53
C ASN A 40 30.76 -10.37 -1.53
N SER A 41 30.47 -9.36 -2.35
CA SER A 41 29.09 -8.87 -2.56
C SER A 41 28.15 -9.95 -3.10
N LEU A 42 28.61 -10.74 -4.08
CA LEU A 42 27.83 -11.85 -4.66
C LEU A 42 27.65 -13.04 -3.70
N ILE A 43 28.57 -13.24 -2.75
CA ILE A 43 28.41 -14.21 -1.66
C ILE A 43 27.40 -13.67 -0.62
N HIS A 44 27.49 -12.39 -0.31
CA HIS A 44 26.58 -11.75 0.63
C HIS A 44 25.15 -11.71 0.09
N ASP A 45 24.99 -11.45 -1.21
CA ASP A 45 23.68 -11.42 -1.87
C ASP A 45 23.14 -12.82 -2.19
N GLY A 46 23.91 -13.89 -1.97
CA GLY A 46 23.52 -15.28 -2.18
C GLY A 46 23.60 -15.77 -3.62
N SER A 47 24.12 -15.01 -4.57
CA SER A 47 24.37 -15.47 -5.94
C SER A 47 25.49 -16.50 -6.01
N LEU A 48 26.48 -16.35 -5.13
CA LEU A 48 27.56 -17.30 -4.89
C LEU A 48 27.45 -17.90 -3.50
N PHE A 49 27.83 -19.16 -3.37
CA PHE A 49 27.83 -19.91 -2.09
C PHE A 49 29.24 -20.39 -1.76
N LEU A 50 29.63 -20.26 -0.49
CA LEU A 50 30.86 -20.86 0.04
C LEU A 50 30.52 -22.18 0.74
N ASP A 51 31.15 -23.25 0.31
CA ASP A 51 31.08 -24.53 1.01
C ASP A 51 31.94 -24.55 2.29
N ASP A 52 31.90 -25.65 3.03
CA ASP A 52 32.65 -25.83 4.29
C ASP A 52 34.19 -25.72 4.10
N GLU A 53 34.69 -25.97 2.88
CA GLU A 53 36.11 -25.81 2.53
C GLU A 53 36.44 -24.39 2.03
N LYS A 54 35.49 -23.45 2.12
CA LYS A 54 35.58 -22.05 1.62
C LYS A 54 35.82 -21.96 0.10
N LYS A 55 35.30 -22.91 -0.65
CA LYS A 55 35.30 -22.91 -2.12
C LYS A 55 33.99 -22.33 -2.63
N ILE A 56 34.07 -21.60 -3.75
CA ILE A 56 32.95 -20.91 -4.36
C ILE A 56 32.19 -21.83 -5.31
N SER A 57 30.86 -21.79 -5.20
CA SER A 57 29.92 -22.40 -6.13
C SER A 57 28.87 -21.37 -6.53
N ILE A 58 28.26 -21.54 -7.69
CA ILE A 58 27.07 -20.78 -8.09
C ILE A 58 25.87 -21.37 -7.36
N SER A 59 25.14 -20.55 -6.60
CA SER A 59 24.03 -21.02 -5.76
C SER A 59 22.94 -21.72 -6.57
N ALA A 60 22.56 -21.16 -7.71
CA ALA A 60 21.56 -21.74 -8.61
C ALA A 60 21.98 -23.13 -9.14
N ASP A 61 23.27 -23.33 -9.43
CA ASP A 61 23.80 -24.62 -9.92
C ASP A 61 23.81 -25.71 -8.82
N LYS A 62 23.73 -25.30 -7.55
CA LYS A 62 23.55 -26.18 -6.38
C LYS A 62 22.08 -26.43 -6.04
N GLY A 63 21.13 -25.83 -6.78
CA GLY A 63 19.70 -25.91 -6.47
C GLY A 63 19.28 -25.03 -5.31
N PHE A 64 20.07 -24.00 -4.99
CA PHE A 64 19.72 -23.01 -3.96
C PHE A 64 19.05 -21.81 -4.59
N PHE A 65 17.96 -21.36 -3.96
CA PHE A 65 17.15 -20.23 -4.40
C PHE A 65 17.21 -19.11 -3.38
N LYS A 66 17.32 -17.87 -3.83
CA LYS A 66 17.09 -16.70 -2.98
C LYS A 66 15.62 -16.59 -2.69
N ALA A 67 15.29 -16.36 -1.44
CA ALA A 67 13.91 -16.21 -1.02
C ALA A 67 13.79 -15.28 0.17
N LYS A 68 12.69 -14.54 0.24
CA LYS A 68 12.24 -13.87 1.44
C LYS A 68 11.37 -14.82 2.25
N ILE A 69 11.67 -14.97 3.54
CA ILE A 69 10.96 -15.88 4.44
C ILE A 69 9.79 -15.15 5.09
N THR A 70 8.62 -15.79 5.08
CA THR A 70 7.46 -15.36 5.87
C THR A 70 7.11 -16.46 6.87
N LEU A 71 7.14 -16.15 8.16
CA LEU A 71 6.85 -17.10 9.23
C LEU A 71 5.39 -17.05 9.66
N ASN A 72 4.86 -18.21 10.02
CA ASN A 72 3.57 -18.35 10.68
C ASN A 72 3.76 -18.50 12.21
N ARG A 73 2.80 -18.05 13.02
CA ARG A 73 2.79 -18.22 14.47
C ARG A 73 2.93 -19.66 14.96
N LYS A 74 2.61 -20.64 14.12
CA LYS A 74 2.79 -22.09 14.41
C LYS A 74 4.22 -22.58 14.16
N GLY A 75 5.14 -21.67 13.79
CA GLY A 75 6.56 -21.96 13.62
C GLY A 75 6.97 -22.51 12.24
N TYR A 76 6.05 -22.71 11.31
CA TYR A 76 6.39 -22.99 9.89
C TYR A 76 6.41 -21.68 9.09
N GLY A 77 6.96 -21.73 7.89
CA GLY A 77 7.01 -20.54 7.01
C GLY A 77 6.81 -20.84 5.55
N PHE A 78 6.91 -19.79 4.77
CA PHE A 78 6.92 -19.83 3.31
C PHE A 78 8.12 -19.04 2.80
N ALA A 79 8.75 -19.53 1.76
CA ALA A 79 9.83 -18.84 1.07
C ALA A 79 9.32 -18.33 -0.28
N ASN A 80 9.26 -17.01 -0.45
CA ASN A 80 8.90 -16.39 -1.71
C ASN A 80 10.11 -16.39 -2.64
N VAL A 81 10.06 -17.19 -3.71
CA VAL A 81 11.13 -17.37 -4.69
C VAL A 81 10.67 -16.80 -6.02
N GLU A 82 11.43 -15.88 -6.60
CA GLU A 82 11.09 -15.24 -7.88
C GLU A 82 10.93 -16.29 -9.00
N GLY A 83 9.79 -16.24 -9.69
CA GLY A 83 9.47 -17.16 -10.79
C GLY A 83 8.99 -18.55 -10.37
N TYR A 84 8.76 -18.78 -9.09
CA TYR A 84 8.23 -20.02 -8.54
C TYR A 84 7.04 -19.77 -7.62
N PRO A 85 6.17 -20.78 -7.38
CA PRO A 85 5.23 -20.75 -6.26
C PRO A 85 5.99 -20.66 -4.93
N ASP A 86 5.35 -20.14 -3.87
CA ASP A 86 5.94 -20.11 -2.54
C ASP A 86 6.32 -21.51 -2.06
N PHE A 87 7.55 -21.69 -1.56
CA PHE A 87 7.98 -22.95 -0.98
C PHE A 87 7.52 -23.04 0.47
N PHE A 88 6.85 -24.10 0.84
CA PHE A 88 6.52 -24.39 2.22
C PHE A 88 7.78 -24.78 3.00
N ILE A 89 8.06 -24.10 4.12
CA ILE A 89 9.20 -24.36 5.00
C ILE A 89 8.69 -24.92 6.33
N PRO A 90 8.86 -26.21 6.61
CA PRO A 90 8.50 -26.81 7.90
C PRO A 90 9.25 -26.17 9.05
N ALA A 91 8.67 -26.17 10.25
CA ALA A 91 9.27 -25.56 11.44
C ALA A 91 10.69 -26.06 11.73
N PHE A 92 10.99 -27.34 11.51
CA PHE A 92 12.31 -27.89 11.71
C PHE A 92 13.35 -27.47 10.65
N ALA A 93 12.90 -26.88 9.54
CA ALA A 93 13.72 -26.51 8.39
C ALA A 93 13.98 -24.98 8.30
N ILE A 94 13.53 -24.20 9.27
CA ILE A 94 13.69 -22.73 9.31
C ILE A 94 15.14 -22.30 9.59
N ASN A 95 15.90 -23.12 10.30
CA ASN A 95 17.34 -22.93 10.54
C ASN A 95 17.78 -21.52 10.95
N GLY A 96 17.09 -20.94 11.94
CA GLY A 96 17.44 -19.63 12.52
C GLY A 96 16.94 -18.40 11.73
N ALA A 97 16.21 -18.58 10.63
CA ALA A 97 15.59 -17.47 9.93
C ALA A 97 14.44 -16.87 10.75
N TYR A 98 14.33 -15.55 10.74
CA TYR A 98 13.21 -14.79 11.27
C TYR A 98 12.26 -14.30 10.16
N ASP A 99 11.11 -13.80 10.58
CA ASP A 99 10.11 -13.25 9.64
C ASP A 99 10.70 -12.07 8.85
N GLY A 100 10.56 -12.12 7.54
CA GLY A 100 11.08 -11.10 6.63
C GLY A 100 12.54 -11.27 6.20
N ASP A 101 13.26 -12.28 6.68
CA ASP A 101 14.69 -12.49 6.36
C ASP A 101 14.91 -12.90 4.91
N ASP A 102 16.03 -12.46 4.35
CA ASP A 102 16.54 -12.92 3.07
C ASP A 102 17.41 -14.17 3.26
N CYS A 103 17.02 -15.26 2.62
CA CYS A 103 17.63 -16.56 2.83
C CYS A 103 17.99 -17.26 1.51
N LEU A 104 18.94 -18.19 1.57
CA LEU A 104 19.10 -19.27 0.61
C LEU A 104 18.25 -20.45 1.05
N VAL A 105 17.41 -20.95 0.15
CA VAL A 105 16.57 -22.11 0.38
C VAL A 105 16.86 -23.22 -0.63
N GLU A 106 16.72 -24.46 -0.20
CA GLU A 106 16.88 -25.68 -1.03
C GLU A 106 15.56 -26.43 -1.06
N ILE A 107 15.22 -27.01 -2.19
CA ILE A 107 14.02 -27.85 -2.32
C ILE A 107 14.31 -29.22 -1.67
N ILE A 108 13.49 -29.59 -0.67
CA ILE A 108 13.52 -30.91 -0.05
C ILE A 108 12.65 -31.88 -0.82
N SER A 109 11.45 -31.44 -1.22
CA SER A 109 10.44 -32.27 -1.84
C SER A 109 9.59 -31.46 -2.81
N ARG A 110 9.17 -32.08 -3.91
CA ARG A 110 8.28 -31.48 -4.90
C ARG A 110 7.17 -32.50 -5.23
N LYS A 111 5.96 -32.23 -4.68
CA LYS A 111 4.80 -33.10 -4.89
C LYS A 111 4.05 -32.74 -6.17
N SER A 112 4.06 -31.46 -6.55
CA SER A 112 3.51 -30.95 -7.81
C SER A 112 4.26 -29.66 -8.19
N ASP A 113 3.89 -29.05 -9.33
CA ASP A 113 4.43 -27.75 -9.73
C ASP A 113 4.00 -26.61 -8.79
N GLU A 114 2.94 -26.80 -7.99
CA GLU A 114 2.39 -25.86 -7.05
C GLU A 114 2.69 -26.20 -5.57
N GLU A 115 3.16 -27.45 -5.28
CA GLU A 115 3.45 -27.91 -3.91
C GLU A 115 4.93 -28.23 -3.77
N ILE A 116 5.71 -27.23 -3.39
CA ILE A 116 7.16 -27.33 -3.17
C ILE A 116 7.45 -27.18 -1.67
N GLU A 117 8.22 -28.11 -1.12
CA GLU A 117 8.71 -28.07 0.25
C GLU A 117 10.21 -27.78 0.24
N GLY A 118 10.63 -26.77 1.02
CA GLY A 118 12.00 -26.31 1.09
C GLY A 118 12.57 -26.29 2.51
N LYS A 119 13.86 -26.05 2.59
CA LYS A 119 14.56 -25.74 3.86
C LYS A 119 15.45 -24.50 3.68
N VAL A 120 15.60 -23.72 4.73
CA VAL A 120 16.61 -22.67 4.77
C VAL A 120 17.99 -23.30 4.90
N VAL A 121 18.85 -22.99 3.94
CA VAL A 121 20.25 -23.43 3.94
C VAL A 121 21.11 -22.43 4.70
N LYS A 122 20.83 -21.12 4.49
CA LYS A 122 21.58 -20.02 5.10
C LYS A 122 20.72 -18.76 5.15
N VAL A 123 20.79 -18.04 6.26
CA VAL A 123 20.32 -16.66 6.35
C VAL A 123 21.36 -15.76 5.70
N LEU A 124 20.96 -15.02 4.66
CA LEU A 124 21.83 -14.07 3.97
C LEU A 124 21.85 -12.73 4.70
N ARG A 125 20.65 -12.32 5.17
CA ARG A 125 20.46 -11.06 5.86
C ARG A 125 19.25 -11.15 6.78
N HIS A 126 19.44 -10.76 8.05
CA HIS A 126 18.34 -10.42 8.93
C HIS A 126 17.83 -9.01 8.62
N ASN A 127 16.56 -8.90 8.25
CA ASN A 127 15.97 -7.60 7.86
C ASN A 127 15.31 -6.88 9.04
N THR A 128 14.97 -7.59 10.11
CA THR A 128 14.43 -7.00 11.34
C THR A 128 15.57 -6.43 12.19
N THR A 129 15.71 -5.11 12.18
CA THR A 129 16.77 -4.40 12.94
C THR A 129 16.26 -3.82 14.26
N HIS A 130 14.94 -3.61 14.37
CA HIS A 130 14.31 -3.06 15.55
C HIS A 130 13.06 -3.85 15.89
N ILE A 131 12.75 -3.94 17.18
CA ILE A 131 11.53 -4.57 17.68
C ILE A 131 10.86 -3.70 18.74
N VAL A 132 9.58 -3.91 18.91
CA VAL A 132 8.81 -3.38 20.03
C VAL A 132 8.46 -4.51 20.98
N GLY A 133 8.48 -4.24 22.28
CA GLY A 133 8.12 -5.24 23.27
C GLY A 133 8.01 -4.67 24.68
N THR A 134 7.71 -5.54 25.62
CA THR A 134 7.57 -5.19 27.04
C THR A 134 8.84 -5.50 27.79
N TYR A 135 9.43 -4.49 28.43
CA TYR A 135 10.63 -4.62 29.24
C TYR A 135 10.30 -5.20 30.60
N ILE A 136 11.05 -6.25 30.98
CA ILE A 136 10.95 -6.91 32.27
C ILE A 136 12.32 -6.90 32.96
N GLU A 137 12.34 -6.30 34.14
CA GLU A 137 13.53 -6.27 34.99
C GLU A 137 13.61 -7.57 35.78
N GLY A 138 14.71 -8.31 35.58
CA GLY A 138 14.96 -9.57 36.25
C GLY A 138 16.10 -9.49 37.24
N LYS A 139 16.12 -10.36 38.26
CA LYS A 139 17.19 -10.43 39.29
C LYS A 139 18.57 -10.68 38.68
N SER A 140 18.66 -11.46 37.62
CA SER A 140 19.94 -11.84 36.98
C SER A 140 20.12 -11.23 35.60
N LYS A 141 19.06 -10.94 34.88
CA LYS A 141 19.08 -10.36 33.55
C LYS A 141 17.77 -9.63 33.22
N ASN A 142 17.88 -8.54 32.48
CA ASN A 142 16.76 -7.82 31.93
C ASN A 142 16.44 -8.37 30.54
N VAL A 143 15.15 -8.48 30.25
CA VAL A 143 14.69 -8.99 28.96
C VAL A 143 13.57 -8.14 28.41
N VAL A 144 13.44 -8.12 27.10
CA VAL A 144 12.26 -7.60 26.40
C VAL A 144 11.53 -8.77 25.77
N PHE A 145 10.24 -8.86 26.07
CA PHE A 145 9.31 -9.77 25.38
C PHE A 145 8.77 -9.04 24.18
N PRO A 146 9.12 -9.45 22.93
CA PRO A 146 8.57 -8.82 21.74
C PRO A 146 7.05 -8.89 21.68
N ASP A 147 6.43 -7.90 21.03
CA ASP A 147 4.98 -7.92 20.76
C ASP A 147 4.66 -8.90 19.64
N ASP A 148 5.59 -9.13 18.71
CA ASP A 148 5.53 -10.24 17.76
C ASP A 148 6.06 -11.52 18.40
N ASP A 149 5.19 -12.47 18.65
CA ASP A 149 5.47 -13.78 19.25
C ASP A 149 6.32 -14.72 18.37
N LYS A 150 6.59 -14.35 17.13
CA LYS A 150 7.51 -15.05 16.22
C LYS A 150 8.99 -14.79 16.56
N LEU A 151 9.27 -13.76 17.36
CA LEU A 151 10.63 -13.37 17.73
C LEU A 151 11.01 -13.90 19.13
N PRO A 152 12.29 -14.23 19.37
CA PRO A 152 12.75 -14.67 20.67
C PRO A 152 12.78 -13.51 21.67
N GLN A 153 12.89 -13.85 22.97
CA GLN A 153 13.16 -12.86 24.01
C GLN A 153 14.52 -12.20 23.77
N ILE A 154 14.55 -10.88 23.90
CA ILE A 154 15.76 -10.06 23.67
C ILE A 154 16.41 -9.73 25.02
N ARG A 155 17.68 -10.08 25.19
CA ARG A 155 18.44 -9.70 26.35
C ARG A 155 18.89 -8.25 26.29
N ILE A 156 18.66 -7.49 27.37
CA ILE A 156 19.08 -6.10 27.50
C ILE A 156 20.15 -6.01 28.59
N LEU A 157 21.30 -5.48 28.25
CA LEU A 157 22.32 -5.17 29.26
C LEU A 157 21.89 -3.95 30.09
N LYS A 158 22.34 -3.84 31.32
CA LYS A 158 21.92 -2.74 32.20
C LYS A 158 22.25 -1.36 31.64
N ASN A 159 23.38 -1.21 30.97
CA ASN A 159 23.79 0.04 30.34
C ASN A 159 22.99 0.37 29.07
N ASP A 160 22.37 -0.65 28.46
CA ASP A 160 21.58 -0.53 27.22
C ASP A 160 20.09 -0.40 27.48
N SER A 161 19.66 -0.35 28.75
CA SER A 161 18.26 -0.29 29.15
C SER A 161 17.62 1.11 29.03
N LYS A 162 18.42 2.16 28.84
CA LYS A 162 17.96 3.57 28.85
C LYS A 162 17.12 3.94 30.08
N ASN A 163 17.37 3.26 31.23
CA ASN A 163 16.58 3.35 32.47
C ASN A 163 15.09 2.94 32.33
N ALA A 164 14.79 2.05 31.40
CA ALA A 164 13.46 1.46 31.29
C ALA A 164 13.08 0.74 32.58
N LYS A 165 11.82 0.87 32.98
CA LYS A 165 11.25 0.26 34.17
C LYS A 165 10.45 -1.00 33.83
N ASN A 166 10.25 -1.83 34.83
CA ASN A 166 9.45 -3.04 34.69
C ASN A 166 8.06 -2.73 34.13
N ASN A 167 7.61 -3.52 33.14
CA ASN A 167 6.33 -3.37 32.45
C ASN A 167 6.17 -2.10 31.58
N GLU A 168 7.28 -1.51 31.12
CA GLU A 168 7.25 -0.46 30.10
C GLU A 168 7.37 -1.07 28.70
N LYS A 169 6.64 -0.49 27.76
CA LYS A 169 6.82 -0.72 26.32
C LYS A 169 8.07 0.01 25.87
N VAL A 170 8.91 -0.69 25.11
CA VAL A 170 10.18 -0.16 24.61
C VAL A 170 10.38 -0.50 23.15
N TRP A 171 11.05 0.41 22.44
CA TRP A 171 11.58 0.15 21.12
C TRP A 171 13.06 -0.18 21.24
N VAL A 172 13.46 -1.30 20.65
CA VAL A 172 14.78 -1.91 20.83
C VAL A 172 15.48 -2.07 19.50
N GLU A 173 16.70 -1.56 19.40
CA GLU A 173 17.64 -1.86 18.32
C GLU A 173 18.31 -3.20 18.60
N LEU A 174 18.25 -4.13 17.64
CA LEU A 174 18.85 -5.47 17.77
C LEU A 174 20.35 -5.42 17.49
N ASP A 175 21.12 -6.17 18.27
CA ASP A 175 22.53 -6.45 18.00
C ASP A 175 22.61 -7.55 16.92
N MET A 176 22.81 -7.11 15.67
CA MET A 176 22.79 -7.98 14.49
C MET A 176 23.82 -9.12 14.58
N ASP A 177 24.95 -8.92 15.24
CA ASP A 177 25.97 -9.96 15.47
C ASP A 177 25.49 -11.06 16.42
N SER A 178 24.42 -10.79 17.17
CA SER A 178 23.82 -11.75 18.10
C SER A 178 22.67 -12.56 17.52
N MET A 179 22.17 -12.21 16.34
CA MET A 179 20.97 -12.82 15.76
C MET A 179 21.11 -14.33 15.52
N ASP A 180 22.29 -14.78 15.11
CA ASP A 180 22.61 -16.20 14.92
C ASP A 180 22.94 -16.92 16.22
N SER A 181 22.92 -16.22 17.36
CA SER A 181 23.30 -16.80 18.66
C SER A 181 22.07 -17.35 19.41
N LYS A 182 22.32 -18.19 20.42
CA LYS A 182 21.27 -18.70 21.30
C LYS A 182 20.58 -17.62 22.14
N GLU A 183 21.20 -16.45 22.30
CA GLU A 183 20.69 -15.34 23.10
C GLU A 183 20.81 -14.04 22.30
N VAL A 184 19.72 -13.64 21.67
CA VAL A 184 19.65 -12.37 20.92
C VAL A 184 19.72 -11.20 21.91
N ARG A 185 20.54 -10.20 21.59
CA ARG A 185 20.77 -9.01 22.40
C ARG A 185 20.21 -7.76 21.67
N GLY A 186 19.97 -6.72 22.46
CA GLY A 186 19.55 -5.44 21.92
C GLY A 186 19.75 -4.30 22.90
N LYS A 187 19.51 -3.10 22.41
CA LYS A 187 19.58 -1.83 23.15
C LYS A 187 18.28 -1.09 23.06
N VAL A 188 17.75 -0.63 24.20
CA VAL A 188 16.55 0.23 24.22
C VAL A 188 16.89 1.57 23.60
N VAL A 189 16.22 1.92 22.51
CA VAL A 189 16.37 3.21 21.83
C VAL A 189 15.27 4.21 22.20
N GLU A 190 14.10 3.72 22.59
CA GLU A 190 12.98 4.57 23.04
C GLU A 190 12.14 3.86 24.10
N ILE A 191 11.64 4.60 25.11
CA ILE A 191 10.63 4.15 26.07
C ILE A 191 9.31 4.73 25.60
N LEU A 192 8.34 3.86 25.26
CA LEU A 192 7.07 4.25 24.67
C LEU A 192 6.01 4.56 25.73
N GLY A 193 6.18 4.08 26.95
CA GLY A 193 5.30 4.28 28.10
C GLY A 193 4.93 2.98 28.80
N LEU A 194 4.04 3.07 29.78
CA LEU A 194 3.56 1.90 30.53
C LEU A 194 2.72 1.01 29.62
N ALA A 195 3.00 -0.28 29.62
CA ALA A 195 2.24 -1.26 28.84
C ALA A 195 0.73 -1.24 29.18
N ASN A 196 -0.10 -1.53 28.20
CA ASN A 196 -1.56 -1.47 28.26
C ASN A 196 -2.15 -0.04 28.42
N THR A 197 -1.35 1.00 28.19
CA THR A 197 -1.90 2.36 28.05
C THR A 197 -2.14 2.69 26.57
N PRO A 198 -3.26 3.36 26.20
CA PRO A 198 -3.60 3.61 24.80
C PRO A 198 -2.46 4.26 23.99
N LYS A 199 -1.79 5.23 24.58
CA LYS A 199 -0.67 5.94 23.94
C LYS A 199 0.53 5.01 23.70
N ALA A 200 0.91 4.18 24.67
CA ALA A 200 2.05 3.28 24.51
C ALA A 200 1.77 2.17 23.50
N GLU A 201 0.55 1.64 23.49
CA GLU A 201 0.15 0.60 22.52
C GLU A 201 0.07 1.16 21.10
N GLN A 202 -0.48 2.37 20.90
CA GLN A 202 -0.47 3.02 19.57
C GLN A 202 0.97 3.29 19.11
N LEU A 203 1.84 3.84 19.98
CA LEU A 203 3.25 4.05 19.64
C LEU A 203 3.97 2.72 19.34
N SER A 204 3.62 1.64 20.04
CA SER A 204 4.13 0.30 19.77
C SER A 204 3.83 -0.13 18.34
N ILE A 205 2.58 0.05 17.88
CA ILE A 205 2.20 -0.25 16.50
C ILE A 205 3.01 0.60 15.53
N ILE A 206 3.07 1.91 15.73
CA ILE A 206 3.79 2.83 14.85
C ILE A 206 5.29 2.45 14.74
N ARG A 207 5.92 2.12 15.87
CA ARG A 207 7.34 1.73 15.92
C ARG A 207 7.60 0.34 15.33
N SER A 208 6.63 -0.57 15.36
CA SER A 208 6.79 -1.89 14.70
C SER A 208 6.95 -1.78 13.19
N TYR A 209 6.43 -0.70 12.59
CA TYR A 209 6.63 -0.36 11.18
C TYR A 209 7.86 0.56 10.94
N ASN A 210 8.71 0.78 11.94
CA ASN A 210 9.86 1.70 11.88
C ASN A 210 9.48 3.15 11.51
N LEU A 211 8.25 3.55 11.79
CA LEU A 211 7.77 4.92 11.57
C LEU A 211 8.19 5.82 12.73
N ILE A 212 8.86 6.94 12.41
CA ILE A 212 9.43 7.88 13.38
C ILE A 212 8.98 9.29 13.03
N GLU A 213 8.41 10.02 13.99
CA GLU A 213 7.96 11.40 13.79
C GLU A 213 9.14 12.37 13.67
N GLN A 214 10.20 12.13 14.45
CA GLN A 214 11.37 13.01 14.50
C GLN A 214 12.16 12.95 13.20
N PHE A 215 12.60 14.11 12.77
CA PHE A 215 13.54 14.24 11.66
C PHE A 215 14.98 14.29 12.15
N ASP A 216 15.91 13.85 11.30
CA ASP A 216 17.34 14.01 11.56
C ASP A 216 17.71 15.49 11.79
N PRO A 217 18.62 15.80 12.73
CA PRO A 217 19.03 17.19 13.04
C PRO A 217 19.55 17.97 11.82
N ASN A 218 20.23 17.33 10.87
CA ASN A 218 20.71 18.00 9.66
C ASN A 218 19.57 18.34 8.72
N THR A 219 18.56 17.45 8.60
CA THR A 219 17.32 17.69 7.87
C THR A 219 16.57 18.90 8.43
N LEU A 220 16.42 18.96 9.76
CA LEU A 220 15.79 20.12 10.42
C LEU A 220 16.58 21.41 10.25
N LYS A 221 17.91 21.35 10.32
CA LYS A 221 18.76 22.49 10.07
C LYS A 221 18.61 23.02 8.65
N GLU A 222 18.58 22.14 7.65
CA GLU A 222 18.33 22.51 6.26
C GLU A 222 16.94 23.12 6.10
N ALA A 223 15.88 22.51 6.64
CA ALA A 223 14.52 23.02 6.58
C ALA A 223 14.40 24.44 7.15
N ARG A 224 15.02 24.70 8.31
CA ARG A 224 15.00 26.02 8.97
C ARG A 224 15.81 27.08 8.25
N SER A 225 16.73 26.69 7.36
CA SER A 225 17.50 27.66 6.55
C SER A 225 16.72 28.19 5.34
N ILE A 226 15.57 27.57 5.02
CA ILE A 226 14.74 27.96 3.88
C ILE A 226 13.86 29.17 4.26
N SER A 227 13.85 30.19 3.41
CA SER A 227 12.98 31.36 3.57
C SER A 227 11.51 30.95 3.55
N GLN A 228 10.72 31.49 4.47
CA GLN A 228 9.28 31.24 4.56
C GLN A 228 8.44 32.16 3.68
N THR A 229 9.08 33.11 3.00
CA THR A 229 8.44 34.07 2.08
C THR A 229 9.05 33.97 0.68
N VAL A 230 8.21 34.18 -0.31
CA VAL A 230 8.62 34.22 -1.73
C VAL A 230 8.89 35.66 -2.12
N ASP A 231 10.14 35.94 -2.50
CA ASP A 231 10.51 37.23 -3.11
C ASP A 231 10.43 37.10 -4.63
N LYS A 232 9.36 37.62 -5.24
CA LYS A 232 9.11 37.56 -6.69
C LYS A 232 10.29 38.07 -7.53
N SER A 233 11.09 38.99 -7.02
CA SER A 233 12.23 39.57 -7.76
C SER A 233 13.30 38.52 -8.08
N GLN A 234 13.38 37.47 -7.30
CA GLN A 234 14.33 36.34 -7.46
C GLN A 234 13.85 35.29 -8.49
N TYR A 235 12.57 35.33 -8.88
CA TYR A 235 11.93 34.30 -9.71
C TYR A 235 11.43 34.84 -11.05
N LYS A 236 12.22 35.69 -11.72
CA LYS A 236 11.86 36.39 -12.98
C LYS A 236 11.48 35.46 -14.14
N ASN A 237 11.91 34.20 -14.10
CA ASN A 237 11.64 33.22 -15.16
C ASN A 237 10.35 32.42 -14.93
N ARG A 238 9.62 32.69 -13.84
CA ARG A 238 8.33 32.05 -13.55
C ARG A 238 7.19 32.91 -14.08
N GLU A 239 6.13 32.25 -14.55
CA GLU A 239 4.91 32.94 -14.97
C GLU A 239 4.16 33.46 -13.73
N ASP A 240 3.71 34.73 -13.80
CA ASP A 240 2.99 35.36 -12.69
C ASP A 240 1.48 35.15 -12.84
N PHE A 241 0.92 34.30 -11.96
CA PHE A 241 -0.51 34.02 -11.83
C PHE A 241 -1.15 34.72 -10.66
N THR A 242 -0.48 35.66 -10.00
CA THR A 242 -0.99 36.30 -8.76
C THR A 242 -2.22 37.18 -8.98
N SER A 243 -2.57 37.46 -10.24
CA SER A 243 -3.82 38.14 -10.59
C SER A 243 -5.02 37.20 -10.77
N GLN A 244 -4.81 35.91 -10.84
CA GLN A 244 -5.90 34.93 -10.91
C GLN A 244 -6.61 34.81 -9.55
N ARG A 245 -7.89 34.48 -9.56
CA ARG A 245 -8.62 34.09 -8.36
C ARG A 245 -8.32 32.62 -8.07
N VAL A 246 -7.42 32.40 -7.14
CA VAL A 246 -6.91 31.06 -6.81
C VAL A 246 -7.48 30.62 -5.47
N ILE A 247 -8.04 29.44 -5.40
CA ILE A 247 -8.58 28.86 -4.16
C ILE A 247 -7.96 27.48 -3.89
N THR A 248 -7.85 27.12 -2.60
CA THR A 248 -7.61 25.74 -2.15
C THR A 248 -8.86 25.18 -1.50
N ILE A 249 -9.11 23.86 -1.62
CA ILE A 249 -10.28 23.17 -1.04
C ILE A 249 -9.79 21.90 -0.35
N ASP A 250 -9.83 21.89 0.98
CA ASP A 250 -9.26 20.82 1.80
C ASP A 250 -10.13 20.50 3.01
N GLY A 251 -9.74 19.50 3.80
CA GLY A 251 -10.37 19.22 5.09
C GLY A 251 -10.13 20.34 6.12
N GLU A 252 -10.96 20.39 7.14
CA GLU A 252 -10.93 21.46 8.18
C GLU A 252 -9.58 21.53 8.89
N ASP A 253 -8.97 20.39 9.17
CA ASP A 253 -7.73 20.25 9.93
C ASP A 253 -6.46 20.27 9.05
N ALA A 254 -6.61 20.28 7.74
CA ALA A 254 -5.49 20.30 6.80
C ALA A 254 -4.67 21.59 6.91
N ARG A 255 -3.35 21.48 6.78
CA ARG A 255 -2.39 22.59 6.80
C ARG A 255 -1.33 22.50 5.70
N ASP A 256 -1.28 21.42 5.00
CA ASP A 256 -0.33 21.07 3.94
C ASP A 256 -1.05 21.08 2.57
N PHE A 257 -1.41 22.30 2.14
CA PHE A 257 -2.17 22.50 0.90
C PHE A 257 -1.27 22.28 -0.31
N ASP A 258 -1.42 21.13 -0.95
CA ASP A 258 -0.64 20.70 -2.11
C ASP A 258 -1.13 21.34 -3.40
N ASP A 259 -2.44 21.55 -3.55
CA ASP A 259 -3.09 21.95 -4.79
C ASP A 259 -4.00 23.18 -4.61
N ALA A 260 -4.04 24.00 -5.64
CA ALA A 260 -4.92 25.14 -5.76
C ALA A 260 -5.43 25.24 -7.20
N ILE A 261 -6.61 25.81 -7.39
CA ILE A 261 -7.31 25.86 -8.66
C ILE A 261 -7.76 27.28 -9.01
N ALA A 262 -7.76 27.57 -10.32
CA ALA A 262 -8.38 28.73 -10.91
C ALA A 262 -9.06 28.39 -12.24
N VAL A 263 -10.15 29.07 -12.60
CA VAL A 263 -10.87 28.83 -13.83
C VAL A 263 -11.25 30.14 -14.51
N GLU A 264 -11.21 30.13 -15.84
CA GLU A 264 -11.68 31.23 -16.68
C GLU A 264 -12.56 30.64 -17.80
N ARG A 265 -13.66 31.32 -18.13
CA ARG A 265 -14.43 30.99 -19.36
C ARG A 265 -13.69 31.57 -20.56
N ILE A 266 -13.57 30.80 -21.64
CA ILE A 266 -12.93 31.23 -22.88
C ILE A 266 -13.96 31.44 -24.01
N ASP A 267 -13.58 32.23 -25.04
CA ASP A 267 -14.50 32.73 -26.08
C ASP A 267 -15.28 31.67 -26.86
N ASN A 268 -14.77 30.43 -26.90
CA ASN A 268 -15.42 29.29 -27.55
C ASN A 268 -16.51 28.60 -26.68
N GLY A 269 -16.85 29.18 -25.55
CA GLY A 269 -17.80 28.61 -24.57
C GLY A 269 -17.20 27.48 -23.72
N GLY A 270 -15.90 27.28 -23.80
CA GLY A 270 -15.14 26.34 -22.97
C GLY A 270 -14.53 26.98 -21.75
N TYR A 271 -13.53 26.30 -21.18
CA TYR A 271 -12.89 26.71 -19.94
C TYR A 271 -11.37 26.67 -20.08
N ARG A 272 -10.68 27.61 -19.46
CA ARG A 272 -9.27 27.49 -19.10
C ARG A 272 -9.19 27.13 -17.63
N LEU A 273 -8.82 25.90 -17.34
CA LEU A 273 -8.55 25.40 -16.00
C LEU A 273 -7.08 25.52 -15.69
N SER A 274 -6.74 26.19 -14.60
CA SER A 274 -5.38 26.27 -14.05
C SER A 274 -5.33 25.44 -12.78
N VAL A 275 -4.48 24.39 -12.76
CA VAL A 275 -4.21 23.59 -11.58
C VAL A 275 -2.79 23.89 -11.15
N HIS A 276 -2.64 24.44 -9.96
CA HIS A 276 -1.39 24.91 -9.38
C HIS A 276 -0.97 23.97 -8.26
N ILE A 277 0.16 23.30 -8.41
CA ILE A 277 0.69 22.37 -7.43
C ILE A 277 1.91 22.99 -6.75
N ALA A 278 2.00 22.86 -5.43
CA ALA A 278 3.12 23.34 -4.64
C ALA A 278 4.47 22.89 -5.23
N ASP A 279 5.35 23.84 -5.58
CA ASP A 279 6.67 23.50 -6.14
C ASP A 279 7.66 23.11 -5.04
N VAL A 280 7.40 22.00 -4.37
CA VAL A 280 8.27 21.43 -3.33
C VAL A 280 9.68 21.19 -3.84
N SER A 281 9.81 20.85 -5.14
CA SER A 281 11.09 20.57 -5.78
C SER A 281 12.02 21.80 -5.89
N ASP A 282 11.48 23.00 -5.67
CA ASP A 282 12.32 24.20 -5.60
C ASP A 282 13.07 24.29 -4.28
N TYR A 283 12.49 23.80 -3.22
CA TYR A 283 13.04 23.82 -1.86
C TYR A 283 13.82 22.54 -1.54
N VAL A 284 13.30 21.37 -1.90
CA VAL A 284 13.92 20.06 -1.66
C VAL A 284 14.81 19.68 -2.82
N LYS A 285 16.09 20.04 -2.74
CA LYS A 285 17.07 19.79 -3.82
C LYS A 285 17.52 18.32 -3.83
N GLU A 286 17.79 17.79 -5.03
CA GLU A 286 18.29 16.41 -5.19
C GLU A 286 19.52 16.14 -4.32
N ASN A 287 19.53 14.99 -3.66
CA ASN A 287 20.59 14.52 -2.77
C ASN A 287 20.85 15.35 -1.50
N SER A 288 20.03 16.35 -1.20
CA SER A 288 20.07 17.10 0.07
C SER A 288 19.65 16.20 1.26
N TYR A 289 19.80 16.70 2.49
CA TYR A 289 19.29 15.98 3.67
C TYR A 289 17.76 15.84 3.62
N LEU A 290 17.05 16.89 3.19
CA LEU A 290 15.60 16.86 2.97
C LEU A 290 15.19 15.81 1.94
N ASP A 291 15.91 15.72 0.83
CA ASP A 291 15.61 14.75 -0.23
C ASP A 291 15.83 13.29 0.23
N LYS A 292 16.94 13.03 0.90
CA LYS A 292 17.24 11.70 1.44
C LYS A 292 16.19 11.25 2.45
N GLU A 293 15.75 12.16 3.30
CA GLU A 293 14.73 11.88 4.30
C GLU A 293 13.35 11.69 3.66
N ALA A 294 12.98 12.54 2.68
CA ALA A 294 11.75 12.38 1.91
C ALA A 294 11.71 11.06 1.14
N TYR A 295 12.83 10.66 0.51
CA TYR A 295 12.97 9.36 -0.16
C TYR A 295 12.82 8.18 0.82
N ARG A 296 13.45 8.27 1.99
CA ARG A 296 13.38 7.23 3.02
C ARG A 296 11.95 7.04 3.54
N ARG A 297 11.23 8.15 3.78
CA ARG A 297 9.83 8.13 4.24
C ARG A 297 8.87 7.73 3.13
N GLY A 298 9.12 8.15 1.88
CA GLY A 298 8.35 7.85 0.69
C GLY A 298 6.97 8.49 0.64
N THR A 299 6.27 8.51 1.77
CA THR A 299 4.94 9.13 1.93
C THR A 299 4.73 9.65 3.35
N SER A 300 3.80 10.59 3.52
CA SER A 300 3.22 10.92 4.84
C SER A 300 2.28 9.80 5.28
N VAL A 301 2.14 9.59 6.60
CA VAL A 301 1.27 8.56 7.20
C VAL A 301 0.24 9.26 8.07
N TYR A 302 -1.05 8.94 7.90
CA TYR A 302 -2.17 9.65 8.52
C TYR A 302 -2.90 8.74 9.51
N PHE A 303 -2.81 9.06 10.80
CA PHE A 303 -3.60 8.41 11.84
C PHE A 303 -4.74 9.36 12.25
N SER A 304 -5.78 8.83 12.86
CA SER A 304 -6.95 9.64 13.28
C SER A 304 -6.60 10.82 14.20
N ASN A 305 -5.48 10.77 14.94
CA ASN A 305 -5.08 11.81 15.90
C ASN A 305 -3.70 12.43 15.63
N GLN A 306 -2.95 11.95 14.63
CA GLN A 306 -1.62 12.47 14.33
C GLN A 306 -1.20 12.17 12.89
N VAL A 307 -0.26 12.95 12.38
CA VAL A 307 0.36 12.73 11.08
C VAL A 307 1.86 12.57 11.27
N ILE A 308 2.44 11.57 10.61
CA ILE A 308 3.89 11.45 10.43
C ILE A 308 4.21 12.00 9.03
N PRO A 309 4.68 13.24 8.92
CA PRO A 309 4.84 13.88 7.62
C PRO A 309 6.09 13.39 6.88
N MET A 310 6.04 13.39 5.54
CA MET A 310 7.20 13.14 4.69
C MET A 310 8.25 14.25 4.81
N LEU A 311 7.83 15.47 4.96
CA LEU A 311 8.69 16.66 5.06
C LEU A 311 8.49 17.37 6.40
N PRO A 312 9.54 18.06 6.93
CA PRO A 312 9.41 18.91 8.11
C PRO A 312 8.30 19.96 7.98
N LYS A 313 7.66 20.32 9.10
CA LYS A 313 6.55 21.28 9.13
C LYS A 313 6.92 22.66 8.58
N GLU A 314 8.18 23.06 8.67
CA GLU A 314 8.71 24.28 8.06
C GLU A 314 8.48 24.33 6.54
N LEU A 315 8.41 23.15 5.88
CA LEU A 315 8.07 23.02 4.47
C LEU A 315 6.60 22.65 4.30
N SER A 316 6.15 21.53 4.88
CA SER A 316 4.83 20.98 4.61
C SER A 316 3.69 21.92 5.00
N ASN A 317 3.80 22.58 6.16
CA ASN A 317 2.80 23.55 6.63
C ASN A 317 3.26 25.00 6.45
N GLY A 318 4.51 25.18 5.97
CA GLY A 318 5.18 26.46 5.80
C GLY A 318 5.19 26.94 4.36
N VAL A 319 6.41 27.09 3.81
CA VAL A 319 6.63 27.73 2.51
C VAL A 319 6.07 26.94 1.33
N CYS A 320 5.93 25.61 1.43
CA CYS A 320 5.34 24.80 0.36
C CYS A 320 3.81 24.87 0.36
N SER A 321 3.17 24.95 1.55
CA SER A 321 1.72 24.98 1.64
C SER A 321 1.12 26.22 0.97
N LEU A 322 0.14 26.03 0.08
CA LEU A 322 -0.53 27.07 -0.69
C LEU A 322 -1.53 27.88 0.17
N SER A 323 -1.04 28.36 1.32
CA SER A 323 -1.83 29.04 2.36
C SER A 323 -2.41 30.36 1.86
N GLU A 324 -3.64 30.65 2.27
CA GLU A 324 -4.37 31.89 1.97
C GLU A 324 -3.56 33.14 2.27
N GLY A 325 -3.69 34.15 1.39
CA GLY A 325 -3.05 35.45 1.52
C GLY A 325 -1.53 35.45 1.34
N LYS A 326 -0.96 34.40 0.73
CA LYS A 326 0.49 34.29 0.55
C LYS A 326 0.87 33.99 -0.89
N ASP A 327 1.98 34.59 -1.32
CA ASP A 327 2.61 34.23 -2.58
C ASP A 327 3.33 32.89 -2.43
N ARG A 328 3.17 31.97 -3.42
CA ARG A 328 3.74 30.62 -3.41
C ARG A 328 4.28 30.20 -4.76
N LEU A 329 5.38 29.46 -4.73
CA LEU A 329 5.93 28.86 -5.93
C LEU A 329 5.12 27.60 -6.30
N VAL A 330 4.77 27.50 -7.58
CA VAL A 330 3.97 26.41 -8.08
C VAL A 330 4.54 25.82 -9.37
N LEU A 331 4.25 24.57 -9.63
CA LEU A 331 4.31 23.94 -10.93
C LEU A 331 2.86 23.78 -11.42
N SER A 332 2.52 24.52 -12.46
CA SER A 332 1.14 24.70 -12.89
C SER A 332 0.85 23.94 -14.17
N VAL A 333 -0.33 23.33 -14.25
CA VAL A 333 -0.85 22.75 -15.49
C VAL A 333 -2.04 23.59 -15.94
N ILE A 334 -1.90 24.26 -17.09
CA ILE A 334 -2.95 25.08 -17.68
C ILE A 334 -3.60 24.27 -18.78
N ILE A 335 -4.91 24.01 -18.65
CA ILE A 335 -5.66 23.11 -19.51
C ILE A 335 -6.81 23.91 -20.19
N ASP A 336 -6.78 24.02 -21.51
CA ASP A 336 -7.90 24.57 -22.26
C ASP A 336 -8.87 23.43 -22.61
N LEU A 337 -10.10 23.58 -22.18
CA LEU A 337 -11.20 22.65 -22.39
C LEU A 337 -12.23 23.23 -23.35
N ASP A 338 -12.85 22.40 -24.19
CA ASP A 338 -14.05 22.80 -24.92
C ASP A 338 -15.28 22.83 -24.00
N LYS A 339 -16.45 23.23 -24.55
CA LYS A 339 -17.72 23.26 -23.82
C LYS A 339 -18.14 21.92 -23.22
N ASP A 340 -17.67 20.81 -23.79
CA ASP A 340 -17.94 19.45 -23.33
C ASP A 340 -16.80 18.90 -22.46
N CYS A 341 -15.87 19.75 -22.03
CA CYS A 341 -14.68 19.42 -21.27
C CYS A 341 -13.75 18.39 -21.95
N ASN A 342 -13.61 18.41 -23.31
CA ASN A 342 -12.50 17.72 -23.95
C ASN A 342 -11.26 18.61 -23.89
N VAL A 343 -10.11 17.99 -23.62
CA VAL A 343 -8.83 18.70 -23.59
C VAL A 343 -8.46 19.12 -25.02
N LEU A 344 -8.42 20.43 -25.27
CA LEU A 344 -7.98 21.01 -26.54
C LEU A 344 -6.46 21.10 -26.57
N LYS A 345 -5.87 21.61 -25.52
CA LYS A 345 -4.43 21.69 -25.30
C LYS A 345 -4.13 21.87 -23.83
N HIS A 346 -2.91 21.57 -23.42
CA HIS A 346 -2.41 21.89 -22.10
C HIS A 346 -0.92 22.27 -22.17
N ARG A 347 -0.45 22.94 -21.13
CA ARG A 347 0.96 23.29 -20.94
C ARG A 347 1.32 23.22 -19.48
N ILE A 348 2.57 22.89 -19.21
CA ILE A 348 3.13 22.81 -17.85
C ILE A 348 4.14 23.92 -17.70
N VAL A 349 4.05 24.71 -16.62
CA VAL A 349 4.93 25.87 -16.42
C VAL A 349 5.29 26.04 -14.95
N GLU A 350 6.48 26.57 -14.68
CA GLU A 350 6.86 27.07 -13.35
C GLU A 350 6.18 28.43 -13.14
N GLY A 351 5.44 28.58 -12.02
CA GLY A 351 4.64 29.77 -11.76
C GLY A 351 4.76 30.30 -10.34
N ILE A 352 4.13 31.47 -10.12
CA ILE A 352 3.90 32.08 -8.81
C ILE A 352 2.40 32.40 -8.71
N ILE A 353 1.76 32.00 -7.63
CA ILE A 353 0.37 32.32 -7.33
C ILE A 353 0.25 33.16 -6.06
N HIS A 354 -0.89 33.83 -5.91
CA HIS A 354 -1.39 34.34 -4.64
C HIS A 354 -2.69 33.61 -4.30
N SER A 355 -2.72 32.86 -3.20
CA SER A 355 -3.93 32.13 -2.80
C SER A 355 -4.93 33.12 -2.20
N ASN A 356 -6.13 33.25 -2.80
CA ASN A 356 -7.16 34.20 -2.35
C ASN A 356 -7.95 33.65 -1.17
N HIS A 357 -8.40 32.40 -1.26
CA HIS A 357 -9.19 31.77 -0.22
C HIS A 357 -8.74 30.33 0.05
N ARG A 358 -8.71 29.99 1.32
CA ARG A 358 -8.66 28.60 1.78
C ARG A 358 -10.07 28.18 2.16
N MET A 359 -10.66 27.27 1.40
CA MET A 359 -12.02 26.77 1.61
C MET A 359 -11.97 25.33 2.13
N THR A 360 -13.05 24.91 2.78
CA THR A 360 -13.23 23.53 3.22
C THR A 360 -14.24 22.79 2.35
N TYR A 361 -14.15 21.45 2.33
CA TYR A 361 -15.16 20.65 1.66
C TYR A 361 -16.58 20.95 2.19
N THR A 362 -16.72 21.15 3.50
CA THR A 362 -17.99 21.53 4.14
C THR A 362 -18.50 22.88 3.65
N GLU A 363 -17.64 23.91 3.54
CA GLU A 363 -18.04 25.22 3.02
C GLU A 363 -18.48 25.13 1.55
N ILE A 364 -17.74 24.42 0.69
CA ILE A 364 -18.13 24.22 -0.72
C ILE A 364 -19.47 23.51 -0.81
N LYS A 365 -19.68 22.43 -0.05
CA LYS A 365 -20.96 21.73 0.00
C LYS A 365 -22.11 22.67 0.36
N ASN A 366 -21.97 23.44 1.44
CA ASN A 366 -23.01 24.36 1.91
C ASN A 366 -23.27 25.48 0.89
N ILE A 367 -22.24 25.99 0.19
CA ILE A 367 -22.40 26.96 -0.91
C ILE A 367 -23.23 26.33 -2.04
N LEU A 368 -22.95 25.12 -2.44
CA LEU A 368 -23.68 24.40 -3.50
C LEU A 368 -25.13 24.07 -3.09
N GLU A 369 -25.39 23.91 -1.79
CA GLU A 369 -26.72 23.72 -1.22
C GLU A 369 -27.48 25.05 -1.01
N GLY A 370 -26.83 26.20 -1.23
CA GLY A 370 -27.48 27.52 -1.24
C GLY A 370 -27.38 28.30 0.07
N ASP A 371 -26.33 28.09 0.89
CA ASP A 371 -26.06 28.89 2.09
C ASP A 371 -25.72 30.34 1.71
N ASN A 372 -26.69 31.24 1.92
CA ASN A 372 -26.55 32.64 1.55
C ASN A 372 -25.42 33.38 2.31
N PHE A 373 -25.08 32.95 3.52
CA PHE A 373 -24.00 33.57 4.29
C PHE A 373 -22.65 33.24 3.67
N LEU A 374 -22.43 31.99 3.31
CA LEU A 374 -21.19 31.55 2.66
C LEU A 374 -21.09 32.07 1.21
N ILE A 375 -22.20 32.15 0.49
CA ILE A 375 -22.24 32.75 -0.86
C ILE A 375 -21.83 34.21 -0.80
N GLU A 376 -22.33 35.01 0.17
CA GLU A 376 -21.94 36.41 0.35
C GLU A 376 -20.47 36.52 0.79
N LYS A 377 -20.00 35.63 1.70
CA LYS A 377 -18.61 35.61 2.17
C LYS A 377 -17.63 35.40 1.01
N TYR A 378 -17.96 34.51 0.08
CA TYR A 378 -17.13 34.08 -1.05
C TYR A 378 -17.67 34.58 -2.39
N HIS A 379 -18.38 35.74 -2.40
CA HIS A 379 -19.05 36.28 -3.61
C HIS A 379 -18.09 36.48 -4.78
N ASP A 380 -16.80 36.76 -4.52
CA ASP A 380 -15.77 37.01 -5.53
C ASP A 380 -15.34 35.73 -6.29
N VAL A 381 -15.55 34.55 -5.72
CA VAL A 381 -15.21 33.24 -6.31
C VAL A 381 -16.44 32.33 -6.51
N TYR A 382 -17.63 32.82 -6.21
CA TYR A 382 -18.86 32.02 -6.30
C TYR A 382 -19.11 31.47 -7.71
N ASP A 383 -18.97 32.31 -8.74
CA ASP A 383 -19.14 31.89 -10.14
C ASP A 383 -18.08 30.86 -10.55
N ASP A 384 -16.85 30.95 -10.00
CA ASP A 384 -15.78 29.99 -10.25
C ASP A 384 -16.13 28.63 -9.62
N ILE A 385 -16.72 28.61 -8.41
CA ILE A 385 -17.18 27.37 -7.74
C ILE A 385 -18.25 26.67 -8.60
N LEU A 386 -19.20 27.40 -9.15
CA LEU A 386 -20.21 26.85 -10.06
C LEU A 386 -19.58 26.31 -11.35
N CYS A 387 -18.53 26.96 -11.88
CA CYS A 387 -17.77 26.44 -13.02
C CYS A 387 -17.06 25.14 -12.67
N TYR A 388 -16.42 25.01 -11.49
CA TYR A 388 -15.78 23.77 -11.05
C TYR A 388 -16.79 22.62 -10.95
N GLN A 389 -17.97 22.90 -10.39
CA GLN A 389 -19.04 21.91 -10.32
C GLN A 389 -19.47 21.43 -11.72
N GLU A 390 -19.67 22.37 -12.66
CA GLU A 390 -20.06 22.06 -14.04
C GLU A 390 -19.00 21.21 -14.74
N ILE A 391 -17.71 21.59 -14.63
CA ILE A 391 -16.58 20.85 -15.19
C ILE A 391 -16.50 19.46 -14.59
N SER A 392 -16.56 19.34 -13.27
CA SER A 392 -16.49 18.06 -12.56
C SER A 392 -17.59 17.11 -13.01
N LYS A 393 -18.84 17.56 -13.10
CA LYS A 393 -19.96 16.73 -13.60
C LYS A 393 -19.72 16.20 -15.01
N LYS A 394 -19.20 17.03 -15.90
CA LYS A 394 -18.89 16.62 -17.28
C LYS A 394 -17.72 15.63 -17.33
N LEU A 395 -16.67 15.87 -16.55
CA LEU A 395 -15.53 14.96 -16.45
C LEU A 395 -15.94 13.60 -15.85
N LEU A 396 -16.78 13.61 -14.82
CA LEU A 396 -17.32 12.39 -14.22
C LEU A 396 -18.13 11.58 -15.24
N MET A 397 -19.03 12.23 -16.02
CA MET A 397 -19.78 11.56 -17.08
C MET A 397 -18.87 10.92 -18.13
N LYS A 398 -17.76 11.57 -18.49
CA LYS A 398 -16.78 11.03 -19.44
C LYS A 398 -16.04 9.83 -18.87
N ARG A 399 -15.57 9.92 -17.63
CA ARG A 399 -14.91 8.80 -16.94
C ARG A 399 -15.87 7.61 -16.83
N HIS A 400 -17.11 7.88 -16.45
CA HIS A 400 -18.17 6.87 -16.43
C HIS A 400 -18.37 6.21 -17.82
N SER A 401 -18.44 7.01 -18.89
CA SER A 401 -18.65 6.48 -20.25
C SER A 401 -17.50 5.63 -20.78
N ARG A 402 -16.25 5.87 -20.31
CA ARG A 402 -15.10 5.03 -20.63
C ARG A 402 -14.95 3.80 -19.74
N GLY A 403 -15.81 3.66 -18.70
CA GLY A 403 -15.88 2.47 -17.85
C GLY A 403 -15.15 2.59 -16.53
N GLU A 404 -14.93 3.79 -16.00
CA GLU A 404 -14.37 3.98 -14.65
C GLU A 404 -15.14 3.15 -13.62
N ILE A 405 -14.40 2.44 -12.77
CA ILE A 405 -14.95 1.62 -11.71
C ILE A 405 -15.02 2.47 -10.44
N ARG A 406 -16.18 3.03 -10.18
CA ARG A 406 -16.41 3.83 -8.98
C ARG A 406 -17.04 2.99 -7.88
N MET A 407 -16.44 3.01 -6.70
CA MET A 407 -16.89 2.27 -5.53
C MET A 407 -17.06 3.24 -4.36
N ASP A 408 -18.31 3.56 -4.04
CA ASP A 408 -18.65 4.40 -2.89
C ASP A 408 -18.66 3.53 -1.62
N ILE A 409 -17.48 3.17 -1.12
CA ILE A 409 -17.34 2.40 0.12
C ILE A 409 -17.16 3.39 1.27
N PRO A 410 -18.11 3.46 2.22
CA PRO A 410 -17.96 4.31 3.38
C PRO A 410 -16.78 3.88 4.24
N GLU A 411 -15.90 4.80 4.59
CA GLU A 411 -14.77 4.55 5.47
C GLU A 411 -15.16 4.83 6.93
N PRO A 412 -14.78 3.97 7.89
CA PRO A 412 -14.99 4.24 9.30
C PRO A 412 -14.11 5.42 9.73
N TYR A 413 -14.71 6.46 10.30
CA TYR A 413 -14.04 7.62 10.84
C TYR A 413 -14.09 7.58 12.37
N ILE A 414 -12.92 7.55 13.00
CA ILE A 414 -12.78 7.42 14.46
C ILE A 414 -12.68 8.82 15.07
N LEU A 415 -13.68 9.19 15.87
CA LEU A 415 -13.73 10.45 16.60
C LEU A 415 -13.12 10.27 17.99
N GLU A 416 -12.13 11.09 18.31
CA GLU A 416 -11.46 11.14 19.61
C GLU A 416 -11.70 12.49 20.29
N ASN A 417 -11.83 12.46 21.62
CA ASN A 417 -11.84 13.72 22.40
C ASN A 417 -10.42 14.23 22.65
N ALA A 418 -10.29 15.40 23.27
CA ALA A 418 -9.01 16.04 23.57
C ALA A 418 -8.08 15.19 24.48
N SER A 419 -8.62 14.22 25.22
CA SER A 419 -7.85 13.27 26.04
C SER A 419 -7.40 12.01 25.26
N GLY A 420 -7.78 11.89 23.99
CA GLY A 420 -7.47 10.73 23.14
C GLY A 420 -8.39 9.53 23.40
N GLU A 421 -9.54 9.74 24.04
CA GLU A 421 -10.55 8.70 24.23
C GLU A 421 -11.49 8.66 23.02
N ILE A 422 -11.77 7.45 22.51
CA ILE A 422 -12.66 7.25 21.36
C ILE A 422 -14.10 7.50 21.78
N VAL A 423 -14.73 8.50 21.17
CA VAL A 423 -16.11 8.91 21.44
C VAL A 423 -17.08 8.13 20.57
N SER A 424 -16.83 8.11 19.27
CA SER A 424 -17.68 7.38 18.31
C SER A 424 -16.84 6.86 17.13
N ILE A 425 -17.44 5.92 16.40
CA ILE A 425 -16.96 5.47 15.10
C ILE A 425 -18.11 5.69 14.12
N GLU A 426 -17.89 6.54 13.13
CA GLU A 426 -18.90 6.98 12.16
C GLU A 426 -18.50 6.59 10.75
N LYS A 427 -19.43 6.48 9.82
CA LYS A 427 -19.13 6.31 8.39
C LYS A 427 -19.03 7.66 7.70
N ARG A 428 -17.88 7.93 7.08
CA ARG A 428 -17.69 9.10 6.24
C ARG A 428 -17.97 8.74 4.79
N VAL A 429 -18.82 9.53 4.15
CA VAL A 429 -19.14 9.41 2.72
C VAL A 429 -18.54 10.63 2.03
N GLN A 430 -17.90 10.42 0.88
CA GLN A 430 -17.45 11.50 0.01
C GLN A 430 -18.68 12.20 -0.58
N ASP A 431 -18.63 13.53 -0.64
CA ASP A 431 -19.67 14.38 -1.21
C ASP A 431 -19.20 15.07 -2.50
N GLU A 432 -20.11 15.85 -3.11
CA GLU A 432 -19.86 16.55 -4.37
C GLU A 432 -18.63 17.48 -4.31
N ALA A 433 -18.31 18.06 -3.15
CA ALA A 433 -17.14 18.92 -2.99
C ALA A 433 -15.83 18.13 -3.17
N HIS A 434 -15.77 16.90 -2.63
CA HIS A 434 -14.64 15.99 -2.83
C HIS A 434 -14.52 15.58 -4.30
N GLU A 435 -15.66 15.28 -4.98
CA GLU A 435 -15.70 14.91 -6.39
C GLU A 435 -15.15 16.00 -7.32
N ILE A 436 -15.38 17.27 -6.97
CA ILE A 436 -14.84 18.41 -7.73
C ILE A 436 -13.31 18.32 -7.78
N ILE A 437 -12.65 18.31 -6.63
CA ILE A 437 -11.19 18.29 -6.55
C ILE A 437 -10.63 17.01 -7.18
N GLU A 438 -11.19 15.85 -6.85
CA GLU A 438 -10.80 14.57 -7.43
C GLU A 438 -10.80 14.61 -8.96
N SER A 439 -11.90 15.11 -9.57
CA SER A 439 -12.04 15.15 -11.02
C SER A 439 -11.00 16.04 -11.71
N LEU A 440 -10.69 17.18 -11.10
CA LEU A 440 -9.68 18.11 -11.63
C LEU A 440 -8.26 17.54 -11.47
N MET A 441 -7.98 16.87 -10.34
CA MET A 441 -6.68 16.26 -10.08
C MET A 441 -6.45 15.03 -10.98
N ILE A 442 -7.46 14.19 -11.22
CA ILE A 442 -7.36 13.06 -12.16
C ILE A 442 -7.06 13.57 -13.57
N LEU A 443 -7.80 14.57 -14.05
CA LEU A 443 -7.56 15.16 -15.37
C LEU A 443 -6.11 15.69 -15.50
N THR A 444 -5.64 16.38 -14.48
CA THR A 444 -4.27 16.92 -14.43
C THR A 444 -3.22 15.82 -14.47
N ASN A 445 -3.37 14.79 -13.65
CA ASN A 445 -2.49 13.63 -13.62
C ASN A 445 -2.45 12.89 -14.96
N GLU A 446 -3.59 12.75 -15.65
CA GLU A 446 -3.68 12.16 -17.00
C GLU A 446 -2.93 13.01 -18.05
N CYS A 447 -3.13 14.32 -18.05
CA CYS A 447 -2.43 15.24 -18.96
C CYS A 447 -0.91 15.16 -18.79
N VAL A 448 -0.43 15.20 -17.56
CA VAL A 448 1.00 15.12 -17.25
C VAL A 448 1.57 13.76 -17.66
N ALA A 449 0.91 12.66 -17.27
CA ALA A 449 1.36 11.30 -17.59
C ALA A 449 1.48 11.10 -19.12
N LYS A 450 0.46 11.51 -19.87
CA LYS A 450 0.45 11.40 -21.34
C LYS A 450 1.58 12.21 -21.97
N THR A 451 1.82 13.44 -21.52
CA THR A 451 2.90 14.29 -22.05
C THR A 451 4.26 13.60 -21.93
N TYR A 452 4.59 13.07 -20.76
CA TYR A 452 5.92 12.47 -20.52
C TYR A 452 6.04 11.06 -21.10
N PHE A 453 4.93 10.36 -21.29
CA PHE A 453 4.89 9.12 -22.08
C PHE A 453 5.20 9.39 -23.55
N ASP A 454 4.54 10.38 -24.16
CA ASP A 454 4.74 10.74 -25.60
C ASP A 454 6.18 11.22 -25.86
N LEU A 455 6.77 11.97 -24.91
CA LEU A 455 8.17 12.41 -24.96
C LEU A 455 9.19 11.29 -24.71
N LYS A 456 8.76 10.12 -24.23
CA LYS A 456 9.61 8.98 -23.88
C LYS A 456 10.70 9.35 -22.87
N ILE A 457 10.39 10.21 -21.92
CA ILE A 457 11.25 10.58 -20.80
C ILE A 457 10.97 9.60 -19.67
N PRO A 458 11.98 9.07 -18.93
CA PRO A 458 11.76 8.23 -17.77
C PRO A 458 10.86 8.92 -16.75
N PHE A 459 9.85 8.22 -16.30
CA PHE A 459 8.80 8.80 -15.46
C PHE A 459 8.27 7.78 -14.44
N VAL A 460 7.68 8.24 -13.33
CA VAL A 460 7.00 7.38 -12.37
C VAL A 460 5.52 7.36 -12.69
N TYR A 461 5.01 6.19 -13.07
CA TYR A 461 3.58 6.00 -13.34
C TYR A 461 2.90 5.38 -12.13
N ARG A 462 1.62 5.73 -11.94
CA ARG A 462 0.71 5.05 -11.02
C ARG A 462 -0.11 4.06 -11.84
N VAL A 463 0.13 2.78 -11.64
CA VAL A 463 -0.52 1.72 -12.41
C VAL A 463 -1.46 0.91 -11.54
N HIS A 464 -2.58 0.51 -12.15
CA HIS A 464 -3.50 -0.46 -11.59
C HIS A 464 -3.75 -1.50 -12.66
N GLU A 465 -3.14 -2.67 -12.49
CA GLU A 465 -3.21 -3.74 -13.47
C GLU A 465 -4.60 -4.39 -13.44
N LYS A 466 -4.95 -5.05 -14.55
CA LYS A 466 -6.20 -5.82 -14.63
C LYS A 466 -6.18 -6.97 -13.62
N PRO A 467 -7.35 -7.38 -13.12
CA PRO A 467 -7.46 -8.48 -12.19
C PRO A 467 -6.95 -9.80 -12.76
N ASP A 468 -6.45 -10.65 -11.88
CA ASP A 468 -6.07 -12.01 -12.22
C ASP A 468 -7.28 -12.84 -12.65
N SER A 469 -7.12 -13.66 -13.70
CA SER A 469 -8.21 -14.46 -14.28
C SER A 469 -8.84 -15.46 -13.29
N GLU A 470 -8.09 -15.96 -12.33
CA GLU A 470 -8.60 -16.84 -11.29
C GLU A 470 -9.49 -16.07 -10.30
N LYS A 471 -9.07 -14.87 -9.90
CA LYS A 471 -9.87 -13.98 -9.05
C LYS A 471 -11.17 -13.56 -9.75
N VAL A 472 -11.11 -13.27 -11.07
CA VAL A 472 -12.29 -12.97 -11.89
C VAL A 472 -13.27 -14.12 -11.89
N LEU A 473 -12.76 -15.36 -12.08
CA LEU A 473 -13.59 -16.56 -12.07
C LEU A 473 -14.26 -16.80 -10.71
N ARG A 474 -13.50 -16.62 -9.62
CA ARG A 474 -14.04 -16.72 -8.24
C ARG A 474 -15.15 -15.68 -8.03
N LEU A 475 -14.90 -14.42 -8.34
CA LEU A 475 -15.90 -13.35 -8.23
C LEU A 475 -17.17 -13.67 -9.05
N SER A 476 -17.01 -14.12 -10.30
CA SER A 476 -18.14 -14.51 -11.16
C SER A 476 -19.00 -15.61 -10.54
N ASN A 477 -18.38 -16.62 -9.95
CA ASN A 477 -19.09 -17.72 -9.30
C ASN A 477 -19.84 -17.24 -8.04
N MET A 478 -19.20 -16.37 -7.24
CA MET A 478 -19.82 -15.78 -6.05
C MET A 478 -21.05 -14.95 -6.40
N LEU A 479 -20.94 -14.04 -7.36
CA LEU A 479 -22.06 -13.20 -7.81
C LEU A 479 -23.20 -14.01 -8.39
N LYS A 480 -22.93 -15.12 -9.10
CA LYS A 480 -23.95 -16.07 -9.57
C LYS A 480 -24.68 -16.74 -8.41
N ASN A 481 -23.96 -17.20 -7.40
CA ASN A 481 -24.56 -17.86 -6.24
C ASN A 481 -25.45 -16.89 -5.42
N MET A 482 -25.09 -15.61 -5.42
CA MET A 482 -25.86 -14.55 -4.77
C MET A 482 -27.02 -14.00 -5.64
N GLY A 483 -27.24 -14.56 -6.84
CA GLY A 483 -28.33 -14.16 -7.74
C GLY A 483 -28.15 -12.80 -8.42
N VAL A 484 -26.95 -12.22 -8.33
CA VAL A 484 -26.66 -10.87 -8.86
C VAL A 484 -26.32 -10.90 -10.34
N ALA A 485 -25.74 -11.99 -10.85
CA ALA A 485 -25.08 -12.00 -12.16
C ALA A 485 -25.65 -13.02 -13.15
N ASN A 486 -26.95 -13.33 -13.13
CA ASN A 486 -27.53 -14.28 -14.11
C ASN A 486 -27.44 -13.82 -15.58
N GLN A 487 -27.11 -12.54 -15.85
CA GLN A 487 -27.00 -11.98 -17.20
C GLN A 487 -25.69 -11.20 -17.47
N LEU A 488 -24.84 -10.98 -16.47
CA LEU A 488 -23.62 -10.20 -16.61
C LEU A 488 -22.39 -11.13 -16.64
N GLN A 489 -21.72 -11.19 -17.77
CA GLN A 489 -20.41 -11.82 -17.85
C GLN A 489 -19.35 -10.80 -17.41
N ILE A 490 -18.51 -11.18 -16.45
CA ILE A 490 -17.34 -10.39 -16.09
C ILE A 490 -16.27 -10.67 -17.14
N ASP A 491 -15.93 -9.65 -17.91
CA ASP A 491 -14.72 -9.65 -18.72
C ASP A 491 -13.61 -9.01 -17.89
N GLY A 492 -12.64 -9.82 -17.46
CA GLY A 492 -11.52 -9.36 -16.63
C GLY A 492 -10.64 -8.31 -17.30
N ASP A 493 -10.73 -8.17 -18.62
CA ASP A 493 -9.94 -7.22 -19.40
C ASP A 493 -10.68 -5.88 -19.62
N VAL A 494 -11.98 -5.77 -19.27
CA VAL A 494 -12.81 -4.61 -19.56
C VAL A 494 -13.34 -3.98 -18.25
N PRO A 495 -12.84 -2.80 -17.84
CA PRO A 495 -13.33 -2.11 -16.64
C PRO A 495 -14.85 -1.88 -16.62
N ALA A 496 -15.46 -1.53 -17.76
CA ALA A 496 -16.89 -1.31 -17.88
C ALA A 496 -17.77 -2.53 -17.51
N SER A 497 -17.22 -3.75 -17.52
CA SER A 497 -17.95 -4.92 -17.06
C SER A 497 -18.15 -4.90 -15.54
N TYR A 498 -17.16 -4.42 -14.80
CA TYR A 498 -17.23 -4.23 -13.34
C TYR A 498 -18.16 -3.08 -12.98
N GLN A 499 -18.07 -1.97 -13.71
CA GLN A 499 -18.97 -0.82 -13.53
C GLN A 499 -20.44 -1.25 -13.61
N LYS A 500 -20.83 -2.00 -14.66
CA LYS A 500 -22.22 -2.52 -14.82
C LYS A 500 -22.65 -3.40 -13.65
N ILE A 501 -21.74 -4.18 -13.07
CA ILE A 501 -22.05 -5.00 -11.90
C ILE A 501 -22.31 -4.11 -10.69
N ILE A 502 -21.45 -3.13 -10.43
CA ILE A 502 -21.60 -2.18 -9.33
C ILE A 502 -22.94 -1.43 -9.47
N GLU A 503 -23.27 -0.94 -10.66
CA GLU A 503 -24.56 -0.30 -10.92
C GLU A 503 -25.75 -1.24 -10.64
N SER A 504 -25.62 -2.52 -10.96
CA SER A 504 -26.68 -3.51 -10.75
C SER A 504 -26.96 -3.85 -9.28
N ILE A 505 -25.98 -3.59 -8.39
CA ILE A 505 -26.09 -3.82 -6.94
C ILE A 505 -26.44 -2.55 -6.16
N LYS A 506 -26.34 -1.39 -6.77
CA LYS A 506 -26.63 -0.09 -6.14
C LYS A 506 -28.03 -0.04 -5.55
N GLY A 507 -28.16 0.41 -4.30
CA GLY A 507 -29.41 0.47 -3.54
C GLY A 507 -29.90 -0.86 -2.97
N LYS A 508 -29.17 -1.97 -3.15
CA LYS A 508 -29.51 -3.26 -2.52
C LYS A 508 -28.95 -3.36 -1.10
N THR A 509 -29.62 -4.14 -0.26
CA THR A 509 -29.26 -4.31 1.17
C THR A 509 -27.81 -4.76 1.38
N ASN A 510 -27.22 -5.50 0.43
CA ASN A 510 -25.88 -6.02 0.49
C ASN A 510 -24.87 -5.28 -0.41
N GLU A 511 -25.19 -4.07 -0.87
CA GLU A 511 -24.37 -3.26 -1.78
C GLU A 511 -22.93 -3.11 -1.26
N THR A 512 -22.75 -2.62 -0.02
CA THR A 512 -21.42 -2.39 0.56
C THR A 512 -20.58 -3.65 0.59
N THR A 513 -21.16 -4.77 0.96
CA THR A 513 -20.46 -6.06 1.05
C THR A 513 -20.06 -6.58 -0.33
N LEU A 514 -20.95 -6.47 -1.32
CA LEU A 514 -20.66 -6.87 -2.70
C LEU A 514 -19.59 -5.99 -3.33
N THR A 515 -19.64 -4.67 -3.08
CA THR A 515 -18.61 -3.73 -3.54
C THR A 515 -17.23 -4.06 -2.95
N LYS A 516 -17.17 -4.40 -1.65
CA LYS A 516 -15.93 -4.88 -1.02
C LYS A 516 -15.39 -6.18 -1.63
N LEU A 517 -16.27 -7.10 -2.02
CA LEU A 517 -15.87 -8.33 -2.73
C LEU A 517 -15.27 -8.04 -4.10
N ILE A 518 -15.90 -7.14 -4.85
CA ILE A 518 -15.40 -6.69 -6.14
C ILE A 518 -14.01 -6.06 -5.96
N LEU A 519 -13.85 -5.16 -4.98
CA LEU A 519 -12.56 -4.54 -4.66
C LEU A 519 -11.48 -5.57 -4.31
N ARG A 520 -11.79 -6.57 -3.48
CA ARG A 520 -10.85 -7.66 -3.11
C ARG A 520 -10.40 -8.51 -4.32
N SER A 521 -11.18 -8.56 -5.38
CA SER A 521 -10.82 -9.27 -6.61
C SER A 521 -9.82 -8.48 -7.49
N MET A 522 -9.70 -7.18 -7.28
CA MET A 522 -8.81 -6.31 -8.05
C MET A 522 -7.35 -6.44 -7.60
N MET A 523 -6.44 -6.00 -8.46
CA MET A 523 -5.04 -5.83 -8.10
C MET A 523 -4.87 -4.57 -7.27
N LYS A 524 -3.78 -4.47 -6.50
CA LYS A 524 -3.41 -3.21 -5.85
C LYS A 524 -2.68 -2.30 -6.84
N ALA A 525 -2.97 -1.01 -6.77
CA ALA A 525 -2.22 -0.02 -7.51
C ALA A 525 -0.79 0.09 -6.95
N ARG A 526 0.18 0.42 -7.82
CA ARG A 526 1.61 0.55 -7.45
C ARG A 526 2.30 1.58 -8.32
N TYR A 527 3.50 2.00 -7.93
CA TYR A 527 4.36 2.82 -8.76
C TYR A 527 5.30 1.97 -9.60
N THR A 528 5.56 2.40 -10.84
CA THR A 528 6.45 1.70 -11.77
C THR A 528 7.01 2.66 -12.83
N PRO A 529 8.21 2.39 -13.39
CA PRO A 529 8.72 3.14 -14.54
C PRO A 529 8.00 2.85 -15.85
N THR A 530 7.18 1.78 -15.90
CA THR A 530 6.47 1.35 -17.11
C THR A 530 5.00 1.76 -17.03
N CYS A 531 4.51 2.46 -18.06
CA CYS A 531 3.09 2.84 -18.16
C CYS A 531 2.27 1.61 -18.57
N LEU A 532 1.46 1.08 -17.63
CA LEU A 532 0.57 -0.06 -17.85
C LEU A 532 -0.92 0.33 -17.81
N GLY A 533 -1.20 1.63 -17.67
CA GLY A 533 -2.54 2.15 -17.47
C GLY A 533 -3.07 1.97 -16.04
N HIS A 534 -4.27 2.47 -15.81
CA HIS A 534 -4.95 2.39 -14.52
C HIS A 534 -6.34 1.80 -14.69
N PHE A 535 -6.48 0.49 -14.44
CA PHE A 535 -7.71 -0.27 -14.68
C PHE A 535 -8.93 0.33 -13.98
N GLY A 536 -8.84 0.68 -12.70
CA GLY A 536 -9.95 1.26 -11.94
C GLY A 536 -10.46 2.57 -12.52
N LEU A 537 -9.57 3.45 -13.00
CA LEU A 537 -9.91 4.72 -13.65
C LEU A 537 -10.24 4.57 -15.14
N ALA A 538 -10.09 3.38 -15.70
CA ALA A 538 -10.15 3.13 -17.13
C ALA A 538 -9.28 4.12 -17.93
N SER A 539 -8.07 4.44 -17.40
CA SER A 539 -7.14 5.42 -17.97
C SER A 539 -5.92 4.73 -18.57
N GLU A 540 -5.52 5.15 -19.79
CA GLU A 540 -4.33 4.61 -20.45
C GLU A 540 -3.03 5.18 -19.87
N TYR A 541 -3.06 6.42 -19.37
CA TYR A 541 -1.91 7.14 -18.84
C TYR A 541 -2.24 7.74 -17.50
N TYR A 542 -1.55 7.33 -16.45
CA TYR A 542 -1.79 7.90 -15.13
C TYR A 542 -0.52 7.99 -14.30
N CYS A 543 -0.36 9.10 -13.62
CA CYS A 543 0.69 9.32 -12.63
C CYS A 543 0.13 10.05 -11.41
N HIS A 544 0.89 10.13 -10.36
CA HIS A 544 0.64 11.04 -9.25
C HIS A 544 1.56 12.25 -9.37
N PHE A 545 0.97 13.43 -9.63
CA PHE A 545 1.68 14.70 -9.80
C PHE A 545 1.25 15.75 -8.78
N THR A 546 0.04 15.59 -8.23
CA THR A 546 -0.70 16.65 -7.54
C THR A 546 -0.44 16.77 -6.03
N SER A 547 0.44 15.93 -5.43
CA SER A 547 0.68 15.98 -3.98
C SER A 547 2.16 15.79 -3.58
N PRO A 548 3.07 16.69 -3.99
CA PRO A 548 4.51 16.55 -3.73
C PRO A 548 4.92 16.82 -2.26
N ILE A 549 4.06 17.44 -1.44
CA ILE A 549 4.33 17.63 0.00
C ILE A 549 4.30 16.30 0.73
N ARG A 550 3.40 15.40 0.32
CA ARG A 550 3.14 14.14 1.02
C ARG A 550 3.49 12.87 0.26
N ARG A 551 3.91 12.93 -1.02
CA ARG A 551 4.32 11.77 -1.82
C ARG A 551 5.62 12.02 -2.57
N TYR A 552 6.60 11.13 -2.37
CA TYR A 552 7.90 11.25 -3.05
C TYR A 552 7.85 11.06 -4.58
N PRO A 553 7.02 10.17 -5.16
CA PRO A 553 6.86 10.09 -6.61
C PRO A 553 6.51 11.41 -7.27
N ASP A 554 5.60 12.17 -6.68
CA ASP A 554 5.18 13.50 -7.15
C ASP A 554 6.35 14.47 -7.13
N LEU A 555 7.11 14.51 -6.04
CA LEU A 555 8.31 15.33 -5.90
C LEU A 555 9.36 15.00 -6.98
N LEU A 556 9.59 13.71 -7.25
CA LEU A 556 10.53 13.27 -8.28
C LEU A 556 10.05 13.65 -9.68
N ILE A 557 8.76 13.48 -9.96
CA ILE A 557 8.14 13.89 -11.24
C ILE A 557 8.33 15.39 -11.46
N HIS A 558 8.10 16.23 -10.45
CA HIS A 558 8.32 17.68 -10.55
C HIS A 558 9.76 18.02 -10.96
N ARG A 559 10.76 17.32 -10.43
CA ARG A 559 12.16 17.52 -10.81
C ARG A 559 12.43 17.14 -12.26
N ILE A 560 11.88 16.03 -12.73
CA ILE A 560 12.01 15.58 -14.11
C ILE A 560 11.38 16.63 -15.05
N ILE A 561 10.18 17.09 -14.74
CA ILE A 561 9.44 18.10 -15.48
C ILE A 561 10.25 19.40 -15.56
N LYS A 562 10.73 19.92 -14.44
CA LYS A 562 11.48 21.19 -14.38
C LYS A 562 12.79 21.10 -15.15
N ASN A 563 13.54 19.99 -15.09
CA ASN A 563 14.73 19.81 -15.89
C ASN A 563 14.42 19.81 -17.40
N HIS A 564 13.30 19.19 -17.81
CA HIS A 564 12.84 19.25 -19.20
C HIS A 564 12.47 20.67 -19.61
N LEU A 565 11.66 21.38 -18.81
CA LEU A 565 11.24 22.77 -19.07
C LEU A 565 12.44 23.75 -19.17
N ARG A 566 13.50 23.47 -18.41
CA ARG A 566 14.76 24.25 -18.43
C ARG A 566 15.70 23.85 -19.58
N GLY A 567 15.24 23.03 -20.51
CA GLY A 567 15.96 22.69 -21.74
C GLY A 567 17.03 21.62 -21.59
N VAL A 568 17.05 20.83 -20.52
CA VAL A 568 17.96 19.68 -20.42
C VAL A 568 17.63 18.68 -21.54
N PRO A 569 18.61 18.29 -22.38
CA PRO A 569 18.37 17.36 -23.47
C PRO A 569 17.76 16.02 -22.99
N ILE A 570 16.80 15.51 -23.76
CA ILE A 570 16.07 14.26 -23.41
C ILE A 570 17.04 13.10 -23.17
N GLN A 571 18.13 13.01 -23.96
CA GLN A 571 19.14 11.97 -23.79
C GLN A 571 19.79 12.01 -22.39
N ASN A 572 20.08 13.22 -21.90
CA ASN A 572 20.66 13.42 -20.57
C ASN A 572 19.65 13.09 -19.46
N LEU A 573 18.37 13.44 -19.67
CA LEU A 573 17.30 13.05 -18.76
C LEU A 573 17.18 11.53 -18.68
N LYS A 574 17.26 10.82 -19.82
CA LYS A 574 17.24 9.35 -19.86
C LYS A 574 18.40 8.74 -19.08
N LEU A 575 19.62 9.19 -19.33
CA LEU A 575 20.81 8.70 -18.63
C LEU A 575 20.71 8.90 -17.13
N LYS A 576 20.26 10.08 -16.70
CA LYS A 576 20.15 10.45 -15.29
C LYS A 576 19.01 9.70 -14.58
N TYR A 577 17.80 9.77 -15.15
CA TYR A 577 16.59 9.40 -14.41
C TYR A 577 16.15 7.95 -14.57
N THR A 578 16.59 7.19 -15.58
CA THR A 578 16.21 5.76 -15.70
C THR A 578 16.49 4.95 -14.42
N PRO A 579 17.70 4.97 -13.86
CA PRO A 579 17.96 4.21 -12.63
C PRO A 579 17.30 4.81 -11.38
N ILE A 580 17.08 6.14 -11.35
CA ILE A 580 16.46 6.83 -10.23
C ILE A 580 14.95 6.48 -10.16
N VAL A 581 14.27 6.56 -11.31
CA VAL A 581 12.83 6.26 -11.40
C VAL A 581 12.54 4.81 -11.02
N ALA A 582 13.37 3.85 -11.44
CA ALA A 582 13.20 2.44 -11.08
C ALA A 582 13.25 2.25 -9.56
N ARG A 583 14.30 2.74 -8.90
CA ARG A 583 14.46 2.63 -7.44
C ARG A 583 13.40 3.40 -6.67
N ALA A 584 13.04 4.61 -7.14
CA ALA A 584 12.02 5.41 -6.47
C ALA A 584 10.63 4.79 -6.58
N SER A 585 10.30 4.14 -7.71
CA SER A 585 9.03 3.44 -7.88
C SER A 585 8.89 2.26 -6.91
N GLU A 586 9.94 1.46 -6.76
CA GLU A 586 9.98 0.34 -5.82
C GLU A 586 9.86 0.83 -4.38
N GLN A 587 10.74 1.75 -3.96
CA GLN A 587 10.72 2.33 -2.61
C GLN A 587 9.36 2.95 -2.26
N SER A 588 8.78 3.73 -3.17
CA SER A 588 7.50 4.39 -2.91
C SER A 588 6.33 3.42 -2.82
N SER A 589 6.36 2.30 -3.57
CA SER A 589 5.33 1.26 -3.45
C SER A 589 5.44 0.52 -2.12
N GLU A 590 6.66 0.26 -1.63
CA GLU A 590 6.88 -0.38 -0.33
C GLU A 590 6.50 0.54 0.83
N THR A 591 6.90 1.82 0.78
CA THR A 591 6.56 2.77 1.85
C THR A 591 5.07 3.08 1.90
N GLU A 592 4.38 3.16 0.76
CA GLU A 592 2.91 3.29 0.72
C GLU A 592 2.24 2.06 1.35
N LYS A 593 2.67 0.86 0.99
CA LYS A 593 2.14 -0.38 1.60
C LYS A 593 2.34 -0.39 3.13
N THR A 594 3.52 0.02 3.59
CA THR A 594 3.84 0.11 5.02
C THR A 594 2.95 1.13 5.73
N ALA A 595 2.70 2.29 5.10
CA ALA A 595 1.80 3.32 5.63
C ALA A 595 0.37 2.79 5.77
N ASP A 596 -0.19 2.21 4.69
CA ASP A 596 -1.54 1.62 4.68
C ASP A 596 -1.70 0.53 5.77
N GLU A 597 -0.70 -0.32 5.94
CA GLU A 597 -0.72 -1.38 6.95
C GLU A 597 -0.67 -0.82 8.37
N ALA A 598 0.17 0.20 8.61
CA ALA A 598 0.28 0.86 9.91
C ALA A 598 -1.02 1.62 10.28
N GLU A 599 -1.58 2.38 9.34
CA GLU A 599 -2.84 3.11 9.52
C GLU A 599 -3.97 2.14 9.88
N ARG A 600 -4.14 1.07 9.09
CA ARG A 600 -5.15 0.04 9.35
C ARG A 600 -4.97 -0.64 10.70
N GLU A 601 -3.73 -0.98 11.08
CA GLU A 601 -3.47 -1.66 12.34
C GLU A 601 -3.75 -0.77 13.57
N VAL A 602 -3.49 0.54 13.47
CA VAL A 602 -3.88 1.52 14.49
C VAL A 602 -5.40 1.64 14.57
N ASP A 603 -6.08 1.68 13.43
CA ASP A 603 -7.54 1.73 13.38
C ASP A 603 -8.17 0.46 13.97
N ASP A 604 -7.65 -0.72 13.66
CA ASP A 604 -8.13 -1.98 14.22
C ASP A 604 -7.90 -2.03 15.75
N TYR A 605 -6.76 -1.50 16.23
CA TYR A 605 -6.51 -1.31 17.65
C TYR A 605 -7.57 -0.40 18.29
N LYS A 606 -7.85 0.76 17.70
CA LYS A 606 -8.82 1.73 18.19
C LYS A 606 -10.24 1.17 18.18
N LYS A 607 -10.63 0.44 17.13
CA LYS A 607 -11.90 -0.28 17.05
C LYS A 607 -12.04 -1.30 18.19
N ALA A 608 -10.96 -2.08 18.44
CA ALA A 608 -10.97 -3.04 19.55
C ALA A 608 -11.10 -2.33 20.91
N VAL A 609 -10.38 -1.22 21.14
CA VAL A 609 -10.52 -0.39 22.36
C VAL A 609 -11.95 0.13 22.50
N TYR A 610 -12.54 0.67 21.45
CA TYR A 610 -13.91 1.17 21.46
C TYR A 610 -14.91 0.07 21.84
N MET A 611 -14.77 -1.11 21.24
CA MET A 611 -15.68 -2.24 21.46
C MET A 611 -15.57 -2.87 22.84
N THR A 612 -14.53 -2.60 23.62
CA THR A 612 -14.49 -3.06 25.04
C THR A 612 -15.63 -2.47 25.86
N LYS A 613 -16.16 -1.31 25.48
CA LYS A 613 -17.29 -0.64 26.16
C LYS A 613 -18.62 -1.38 25.96
N PHE A 614 -18.72 -2.23 24.94
CA PHE A 614 -19.96 -2.88 24.49
C PHE A 614 -19.97 -4.40 24.69
N ILE A 615 -19.04 -4.95 25.47
CA ILE A 615 -19.00 -6.39 25.75
C ILE A 615 -20.32 -6.81 26.42
N GLY A 616 -20.99 -7.81 25.84
CA GLY A 616 -22.31 -8.29 26.25
C GLY A 616 -23.49 -7.61 25.56
N GLU A 617 -23.29 -6.54 24.82
CA GLU A 617 -24.34 -5.85 24.06
C GLU A 617 -24.62 -6.51 22.70
N GLN A 618 -25.86 -6.36 22.24
CA GLN A 618 -26.34 -6.95 21.00
C GLN A 618 -26.35 -5.94 19.87
N PHE A 619 -25.91 -6.39 18.69
CA PHE A 619 -25.91 -5.62 17.47
C PHE A 619 -26.48 -6.39 16.30
N VAL A 620 -26.91 -5.67 15.28
CA VAL A 620 -27.21 -6.24 13.96
C VAL A 620 -26.01 -5.97 13.04
N GLY A 621 -25.56 -6.99 12.35
CA GLY A 621 -24.46 -6.86 11.40
C GLY A 621 -24.68 -7.69 10.16
N THR A 622 -23.82 -7.47 9.16
CA THR A 622 -23.85 -8.17 7.87
C THR A 622 -22.59 -9.04 7.73
N VAL A 623 -22.74 -10.27 7.26
CA VAL A 623 -21.61 -11.17 7.00
C VAL A 623 -20.74 -10.54 5.91
N SER A 624 -19.52 -10.12 6.26
CA SER A 624 -18.51 -9.48 5.40
C SER A 624 -17.48 -10.45 4.84
N GLY A 625 -17.36 -11.63 5.48
CA GLY A 625 -16.41 -12.66 5.06
C GLY A 625 -16.78 -14.04 5.62
N VAL A 626 -16.43 -15.09 4.89
CA VAL A 626 -16.62 -16.48 5.31
C VAL A 626 -15.31 -17.22 5.14
N GLN A 627 -14.89 -17.95 6.17
CA GLN A 627 -13.66 -18.73 6.21
C GLN A 627 -13.92 -20.11 6.82
N GLU A 628 -12.97 -21.03 6.68
CA GLU A 628 -13.08 -22.38 7.25
C GLU A 628 -13.18 -22.39 8.79
N PHE A 629 -12.72 -21.32 9.47
CA PHE A 629 -12.71 -21.20 10.93
C PHE A 629 -13.84 -20.34 11.52
N GLY A 630 -14.72 -19.75 10.65
CA GLY A 630 -15.84 -18.93 11.08
C GLY A 630 -16.27 -17.88 10.07
N ILE A 631 -17.12 -16.97 10.52
CA ILE A 631 -17.67 -15.90 9.70
C ILE A 631 -17.30 -14.52 10.29
N PHE A 632 -16.95 -13.58 9.44
CA PHE A 632 -16.76 -12.18 9.81
C PHE A 632 -18.09 -11.44 9.66
N VAL A 633 -18.43 -10.64 10.65
CA VAL A 633 -19.64 -9.82 10.66
C VAL A 633 -19.27 -8.36 10.86
N GLU A 634 -19.73 -7.51 9.95
CA GLU A 634 -19.53 -6.06 10.00
C GLU A 634 -20.79 -5.39 10.56
N LEU A 635 -20.59 -4.55 11.58
CA LEU A 635 -21.64 -3.72 12.17
C LEU A 635 -21.94 -2.50 11.32
N GLU A 636 -23.03 -1.80 11.61
CA GLU A 636 -23.44 -0.60 10.87
C GLU A 636 -22.38 0.50 10.89
N ASN A 637 -21.62 0.65 11.97
CA ASN A 637 -20.55 1.63 12.10
C ASN A 637 -19.22 1.21 11.43
N GLY A 638 -19.18 0.08 10.71
CA GLY A 638 -18.00 -0.43 10.01
C GLY A 638 -17.00 -1.21 10.89
N VAL A 639 -17.35 -1.51 12.14
CA VAL A 639 -16.57 -2.41 12.99
C VAL A 639 -16.82 -3.84 12.57
N GLU A 640 -15.75 -4.60 12.30
CA GLU A 640 -15.81 -6.02 11.93
C GLU A 640 -15.37 -6.91 13.11
N GLY A 641 -16.08 -8.03 13.33
CA GLY A 641 -15.70 -9.03 14.32
C GLY A 641 -15.90 -10.45 13.80
N LEU A 642 -15.23 -11.41 14.45
CA LEU A 642 -15.25 -12.82 14.08
C LEU A 642 -16.25 -13.59 14.94
N VAL A 643 -17.21 -14.27 14.32
CA VAL A 643 -17.96 -15.37 14.92
C VAL A 643 -17.22 -16.66 14.58
N ARG A 644 -16.54 -17.24 15.57
CA ARG A 644 -15.78 -18.49 15.37
C ARG A 644 -16.73 -19.65 15.10
N LEU A 645 -16.24 -20.66 14.41
CA LEU A 645 -17.01 -21.87 14.08
C LEU A 645 -17.64 -22.53 15.32
N GLU A 646 -16.96 -22.48 16.47
CA GLU A 646 -17.43 -23.01 17.75
C GLU A 646 -18.62 -22.24 18.35
N TYR A 647 -18.90 -21.03 17.89
CA TYR A 647 -20.04 -20.20 18.29
C TYR A 647 -21.18 -20.20 17.27
N LEU A 648 -21.05 -20.99 16.20
CA LEU A 648 -22.15 -21.28 15.28
C LEU A 648 -23.01 -22.44 15.86
N PRO A 649 -24.28 -22.56 15.42
CA PRO A 649 -25.12 -23.71 15.78
C PRO A 649 -24.42 -25.02 15.47
N SER A 650 -24.69 -26.05 16.29
CA SER A 650 -24.12 -27.39 16.07
C SER A 650 -24.59 -27.97 14.75
N ASP A 651 -23.66 -28.10 13.78
CA ASP A 651 -23.91 -28.65 12.47
C ASP A 651 -22.60 -29.20 11.86
N GLU A 652 -22.70 -30.00 10.77
CA GLU A 652 -21.54 -30.42 9.97
C GLU A 652 -21.31 -29.40 8.87
N TYR A 653 -20.37 -28.48 9.08
CA TYR A 653 -20.09 -27.42 8.12
C TYR A 653 -19.09 -27.84 7.06
N GLU A 654 -19.43 -27.57 5.80
CA GLU A 654 -18.54 -27.66 4.64
C GLU A 654 -18.24 -26.25 4.14
N TYR A 655 -16.95 -25.88 4.08
CA TYR A 655 -16.50 -24.62 3.51
C TYR A 655 -16.24 -24.77 2.01
N ASP A 656 -16.89 -23.94 1.22
CA ASP A 656 -16.64 -23.84 -0.24
C ASP A 656 -15.87 -22.54 -0.52
N ASP A 657 -14.57 -22.66 -0.74
CA ASP A 657 -13.63 -21.58 -1.07
C ASP A 657 -14.01 -20.80 -2.35
N MET A 658 -14.61 -21.50 -3.35
CA MET A 658 -15.01 -20.87 -4.63
C MET A 658 -16.24 -19.98 -4.50
N SER A 659 -17.12 -20.25 -3.56
CA SER A 659 -18.33 -19.46 -3.31
C SER A 659 -18.25 -18.65 -2.01
N MET A 660 -17.20 -18.83 -1.21
CA MET A 660 -17.04 -18.28 0.14
C MET A 660 -18.30 -18.48 0.97
N THR A 661 -18.76 -19.73 1.05
CA THR A 661 -19.95 -20.12 1.80
C THR A 661 -19.60 -21.21 2.81
N LEU A 662 -20.27 -21.16 3.95
CA LEU A 662 -20.22 -22.20 4.98
C LEU A 662 -21.58 -22.88 5.04
N LYS A 663 -21.66 -24.12 4.57
CA LYS A 663 -22.90 -24.90 4.47
C LYS A 663 -22.92 -26.02 5.50
N GLY A 664 -23.90 -26.01 6.39
CA GLY A 664 -24.27 -27.13 7.22
C GLY A 664 -25.48 -27.87 6.66
N ASN A 665 -25.94 -28.91 7.41
CA ASN A 665 -27.16 -29.62 7.07
C ASN A 665 -28.42 -28.77 7.29
N ASN A 666 -28.40 -27.93 8.34
CA ASN A 666 -29.52 -27.08 8.74
C ASN A 666 -29.22 -25.58 8.62
N HIS A 667 -27.97 -25.19 8.58
CA HIS A 667 -27.53 -23.81 8.60
C HIS A 667 -26.65 -23.50 7.41
N HIS A 668 -26.81 -22.30 6.90
CA HIS A 668 -26.04 -21.82 5.76
C HIS A 668 -25.66 -20.36 5.99
N TYR A 669 -24.38 -20.05 5.79
CA TYR A 669 -23.87 -18.68 5.91
C TYR A 669 -23.18 -18.27 4.62
N THR A 670 -23.59 -17.12 4.11
CA THR A 670 -22.98 -16.52 2.92
C THR A 670 -22.74 -15.03 3.16
N ILE A 671 -21.85 -14.48 2.38
CA ILE A 671 -21.56 -13.05 2.42
C ILE A 671 -22.83 -12.26 2.09
N GLY A 672 -23.14 -11.23 2.89
CA GLY A 672 -24.35 -10.42 2.77
C GLY A 672 -25.52 -10.84 3.67
N ASP A 673 -25.42 -11.98 4.37
CA ASP A 673 -26.44 -12.38 5.35
C ASP A 673 -26.48 -11.40 6.52
N THR A 674 -27.68 -11.06 6.98
CA THR A 674 -27.87 -10.20 8.17
C THR A 674 -28.04 -11.06 9.41
N LEU A 675 -27.25 -10.81 10.44
CA LEU A 675 -27.20 -11.59 11.68
C LEU A 675 -27.31 -10.68 12.91
N LYS A 676 -27.88 -11.22 13.99
CA LYS A 676 -27.82 -10.60 15.30
C LYS A 676 -26.67 -11.21 16.08
N VAL A 677 -25.77 -10.38 16.56
CA VAL A 677 -24.54 -10.79 17.26
C VAL A 677 -24.45 -10.12 18.62
N ILE A 678 -23.71 -10.75 19.53
CA ILE A 678 -23.33 -10.22 20.84
C ILE A 678 -21.83 -10.00 20.81
N VAL A 679 -21.33 -8.87 21.33
CA VAL A 679 -19.90 -8.66 21.53
C VAL A 679 -19.42 -9.59 22.64
N ALA A 680 -18.76 -10.68 22.26
CA ALA A 680 -18.28 -11.67 23.22
C ALA A 680 -16.97 -11.23 23.89
N ASN A 681 -16.07 -10.64 23.09
CA ASN A 681 -14.76 -10.19 23.55
C ASN A 681 -14.20 -9.11 22.62
N ALA A 682 -13.41 -8.20 23.18
CA ALA A 682 -12.63 -7.24 22.41
C ALA A 682 -11.18 -7.26 22.93
N ASN A 683 -10.31 -7.95 22.19
CA ASN A 683 -8.91 -8.13 22.54
C ASN A 683 -8.07 -7.03 21.94
N THR A 684 -7.73 -6.01 22.71
CA THR A 684 -6.92 -4.87 22.24
C THR A 684 -5.51 -5.26 21.86
N LYS A 685 -4.92 -6.27 22.53
CA LYS A 685 -3.56 -6.73 22.23
C LYS A 685 -3.48 -7.48 20.89
N LEU A 686 -4.49 -8.29 20.56
CA LEU A 686 -4.58 -9.00 19.29
C LEU A 686 -5.29 -8.17 18.22
N ARG A 687 -5.90 -7.02 18.61
CA ARG A 687 -6.69 -6.14 17.73
C ARG A 687 -7.85 -6.90 17.07
N GLN A 688 -8.47 -7.77 17.84
CA GLN A 688 -9.54 -8.66 17.39
C GLN A 688 -10.79 -8.50 18.24
N ILE A 689 -11.93 -8.55 17.55
CA ILE A 689 -13.25 -8.51 18.17
C ILE A 689 -13.91 -9.85 17.87
N ASP A 690 -14.32 -10.54 18.92
CA ASP A 690 -15.05 -11.80 18.81
C ASP A 690 -16.54 -11.54 19.05
N PHE A 691 -17.36 -12.07 18.17
CA PHE A 691 -18.81 -12.06 18.28
C PHE A 691 -19.36 -13.45 18.52
N GLU A 692 -20.55 -13.52 19.15
CA GLU A 692 -21.37 -14.71 19.26
C GLU A 692 -22.75 -14.45 18.63
N LEU A 693 -23.40 -15.47 18.10
CA LEU A 693 -24.76 -15.34 17.58
C LEU A 693 -25.78 -15.27 18.71
N VAL A 694 -26.78 -14.39 18.58
CA VAL A 694 -27.86 -14.26 19.56
C VAL A 694 -28.73 -15.52 19.54
N GLY A 695 -28.96 -16.11 20.73
CA GLY A 695 -29.83 -17.28 20.88
C GLY A 695 -29.20 -18.62 20.49
N VAL A 696 -27.90 -18.67 20.27
CA VAL A 696 -27.17 -19.90 20.00
C VAL A 696 -26.41 -20.33 21.24
N GLU A 697 -26.64 -21.57 21.72
CA GLU A 697 -25.85 -22.16 22.79
C GLU A 697 -24.45 -22.55 22.25
N LYS A 698 -23.41 -22.30 23.04
CA LYS A 698 -22.05 -22.69 22.70
C LYS A 698 -21.97 -24.18 22.45
N ASN A 699 -21.37 -24.57 21.35
CA ASN A 699 -21.18 -25.98 21.06
C ASN A 699 -20.09 -26.57 21.96
N THR A 700 -20.52 -27.31 22.98
CA THR A 700 -19.66 -28.02 23.93
C THR A 700 -19.11 -29.35 23.39
N LEU A 701 -19.54 -29.80 22.22
CA LEU A 701 -19.26 -31.12 21.66
C LEU A 701 -18.03 -31.20 20.73
N GLY A 702 -17.25 -30.17 20.60
CA GLY A 702 -15.84 -30.20 20.20
C GLY A 702 -15.40 -30.91 18.90
N SER A 703 -16.31 -31.37 18.04
CA SER A 703 -15.91 -32.02 16.77
C SER A 703 -16.69 -31.48 15.59
N PHE A 704 -16.12 -30.49 14.95
CA PHE A 704 -16.55 -30.07 13.62
C PHE A 704 -15.75 -30.84 12.56
N VAL A 705 -16.44 -31.47 11.62
CA VAL A 705 -15.81 -32.08 10.45
C VAL A 705 -15.86 -31.08 9.31
N ILE A 706 -14.74 -30.37 9.07
CA ILE A 706 -14.61 -29.51 7.90
C ILE A 706 -14.24 -30.41 6.71
N LYS A 707 -15.16 -30.62 5.79
CA LYS A 707 -14.90 -31.30 4.52
C LYS A 707 -14.51 -30.23 3.49
N LYS A 708 -13.23 -30.17 3.12
CA LYS A 708 -12.82 -29.40 1.93
C LYS A 708 -13.32 -30.12 0.69
N LYS A 709 -14.07 -29.44 -0.18
CA LYS A 709 -14.50 -29.98 -1.46
C LYS A 709 -13.28 -30.13 -2.39
N ASP A 710 -12.80 -31.36 -2.52
CA ASP A 710 -11.63 -31.65 -3.34
C ASP A 710 -11.99 -31.54 -4.83
N ASN A 711 -11.66 -30.39 -5.45
CA ASN A 711 -11.89 -30.15 -6.88
C ASN A 711 -10.99 -30.96 -7.82
N ARG A 712 -10.21 -31.93 -7.28
CA ARG A 712 -9.30 -32.77 -8.07
C ARG A 712 -10.01 -33.70 -9.09
N THR A 713 -11.27 -34.02 -8.88
CA THR A 713 -12.04 -34.95 -9.73
C THR A 713 -12.46 -34.36 -11.08
N LYS A 714 -12.57 -33.03 -11.23
CA LYS A 714 -12.96 -32.44 -12.53
C LYS A 714 -11.83 -32.27 -13.56
N LYS A 715 -10.57 -32.19 -13.11
CA LYS A 715 -9.41 -32.14 -14.04
C LYS A 715 -9.11 -33.51 -14.69
N GLN A 716 -9.36 -34.64 -14.00
CA GLN A 716 -9.16 -35.98 -14.58
C GLN A 716 -10.23 -36.34 -15.62
N THR A 717 -11.49 -35.95 -15.41
CA THR A 717 -12.57 -36.20 -16.40
C THR A 717 -12.39 -35.38 -17.67
N ARG A 718 -11.82 -34.16 -17.62
CA ARG A 718 -11.48 -33.38 -18.83
C ARG A 718 -10.27 -33.92 -19.60
N LYS A 719 -9.30 -34.57 -18.94
CA LYS A 719 -8.18 -35.26 -19.66
C LYS A 719 -8.64 -36.54 -20.35
N ILE A 720 -9.56 -37.27 -19.74
CA ILE A 720 -10.12 -38.52 -20.33
C ILE A 720 -11.03 -38.20 -21.54
N SER A 721 -11.80 -37.08 -21.50
CA SER A 721 -12.63 -36.68 -22.64
C SER A 721 -11.83 -36.09 -23.81
N LYS A 722 -10.64 -35.54 -23.60
CA LYS A 722 -9.74 -35.10 -24.69
C LYS A 722 -8.98 -36.27 -25.34
N THR A 723 -8.67 -37.34 -24.60
CA THR A 723 -8.00 -38.52 -25.12
C THR A 723 -8.98 -39.40 -25.91
N THR A 724 -10.26 -39.44 -25.56
CA THR A 724 -11.27 -40.21 -26.32
C THR A 724 -11.68 -39.50 -27.61
N LYS A 725 -11.70 -38.15 -27.67
CA LYS A 725 -11.93 -37.43 -28.94
C LYS A 725 -10.77 -37.49 -29.94
N SER A 726 -9.53 -37.68 -29.48
CA SER A 726 -8.38 -37.82 -30.38
C SER A 726 -8.24 -39.24 -30.98
N LYS A 727 -8.82 -40.28 -30.35
CA LYS A 727 -8.83 -41.64 -30.88
C LYS A 727 -9.96 -41.91 -31.88
N SER A 728 -11.11 -41.16 -31.80
CA SER A 728 -12.19 -41.29 -32.77
C SER A 728 -11.89 -40.62 -34.11
N ASN A 729 -11.01 -39.62 -34.15
CA ASN A 729 -10.63 -38.96 -35.41
C ASN A 729 -9.46 -39.61 -36.16
N LYS A 730 -8.73 -40.55 -35.54
CA LYS A 730 -7.69 -41.33 -36.23
C LYS A 730 -8.24 -42.52 -36.99
N ASN A 731 -9.41 -43.06 -36.62
CA ASN A 731 -10.03 -44.16 -37.29
C ASN A 731 -10.91 -43.79 -38.51
N LYS A 732 -11.19 -42.49 -38.74
CA LYS A 732 -11.90 -42.00 -39.93
C LYS A 732 -10.98 -41.60 -41.10
N ARG A 733 -9.66 -41.63 -40.93
CA ARG A 733 -8.67 -41.32 -41.98
C ARG A 733 -7.98 -42.57 -42.60
N LYS A 734 -8.42 -43.81 -42.23
CA LYS A 734 -7.93 -45.05 -42.82
C LYS A 734 -8.96 -45.80 -43.68
N LYS A 735 -10.09 -45.13 -44.01
CA LYS A 735 -11.05 -45.65 -45.00
C LYS A 735 -11.46 -44.50 -45.92
N ARG A 736 -10.51 -44.03 -46.71
CA ARG A 736 -10.68 -43.39 -48.01
C ARG A 736 -9.38 -43.51 -48.78
#